data_a1910e3d92f0bf62fa05130092e47de4
#
_entry.id   a1910e3d92f0bf62fa05130092e47de4
#
_cell.length_a   1.000
_cell.length_b   1.000
_cell.length_c   1.000
_cell.angle_alpha   90.00
_cell.angle_beta   90.00
_cell.angle_gamma   90.00
#
_symmetry.space_group_name_H-M   'P 1'
#
loop_
_entity.id
_entity.type
_entity.pdbx_description
1 polymer ?
#
loop_
_entity_poly.entity_id
_entity_poly.type
_entity_poly.pdbx_seq_one_letter_code
_entity_poly.pdbx_strand_id
1 'polypeptide(L)'
;MIYKNLSIAAGGGIIDHSQQAEQEDCANIFIGLGGTGIDCLKAVKCEVYNRLKPDDNNSDEPTYRHIKYLAIDSDRCSINDETFASIDYPYTTEFTDISCKDIFSVIENLDLLSKKPSLRWLSDRITIWNAEAGAGGVRQVGRLLMMWNVSKIAYKIQSLIQQAIVELHSVPIYIHILTGMGGGTGSGIFLDICYLIRHILEQLALAGRACICGYFFLPDVNLERIHNDSIRQCVKANGYAAMKELDYCMNFQQNGGEWSQVYDDFTIKTKKPPVDFAYLISAKDENGVLRANGYMYSINVVADTILDKIIKRLWGPWGFAIPPTPQSIKLHGACYNYSVLGAATAYIPYKDINSYLAARIFEAYETLPRSCHDIDIFVSDNGFTYKSLLNKLNMDVGAIPMYETDVRVLFDQVQGIDHTLVPQLLTQMLHKKPEILGNYARNRESLTQNTIVVLRDKLLAFCVDRSRGPIYSALLLRNYKQTDRDMVAIIQGYITENNKNESQARAILELRESELAKALREFQSSNPFNRRKRCQAYVFAVHAYLSQEIKVHLYDEMGKFIKDFMLQVLSLRDEFFSPLLEKIDNVAETFKANFDTLNKNVVCDNESAIKIVGLDDDSLKASLDEDVEQLDCTSIVLQFVQHLIDNPQKWESRSNDAQISAMVSEFFVNQLNAFTSKSIDSYLQTKFYAPTQAELVNDIYKNVMLELEKKAAPMFWARKTIDQNSKMGYCSFPNTSAAIQGAVNLLNQKEPKIQPITSIMPDRISMRIYYRGVPLYMYYGSFVYKEDYERFKEPGLHIYEGTEQDQRDFRKLRSVIPLSLYIENELENVENFVCDYKRAVQNGVIYKQSTYYPHHYDYLLRLVDDEDFSAKKQRINSMIKAYNELSDKTLWKYREEYEGFIRDDNNTQVKFKDHIVLPNNGAKEYEESVVRDHVFASEYYTSILYEQLAKIDELDSLLFHLQSLLEHIAN
;
A
#
# COMPACT_ATOMS: atom_id res chain seq x y z
N MET A 1 -6.97 -20.00 7.01
CA MET A 1 -6.51 -18.89 6.12
C MET A 1 -6.08 -17.76 7.05
N ILE A 2 -4.83 -17.33 6.98
CA ILE A 2 -4.33 -16.26 7.86
C ILE A 2 -4.82 -14.93 7.30
N TYR A 3 -5.38 -14.07 8.13
CA TYR A 3 -5.82 -12.73 7.73
C TYR A 3 -4.58 -11.85 7.51
N LYS A 4 -4.16 -11.68 6.26
CA LYS A 4 -2.94 -10.93 5.88
C LYS A 4 -2.92 -9.48 6.38
N ASN A 5 -4.07 -8.88 6.60
CA ASN A 5 -4.24 -7.46 6.93
C ASN A 5 -4.74 -7.20 8.35
N LEU A 6 -4.70 -8.20 9.24
CA LEU A 6 -5.12 -8.00 10.62
C LEU A 6 -4.08 -7.15 11.34
N SER A 7 -4.37 -5.88 11.46
CA SER A 7 -3.54 -4.88 12.11
C SER A 7 -4.35 -4.20 13.20
N ILE A 8 -3.95 -4.39 14.45
CA ILE A 8 -4.56 -3.69 15.57
C ILE A 8 -3.91 -2.31 15.65
N ALA A 9 -4.45 -1.36 14.88
CA ALA A 9 -4.07 0.03 14.97
C ALA A 9 -4.84 0.67 16.14
N ALA A 10 -4.28 0.55 17.34
CA ALA A 10 -4.94 1.11 18.50
C ALA A 10 -4.47 2.51 18.83
N GLY A 11 -5.39 3.22 19.37
CA GLY A 11 -5.27 4.14 20.50
C GLY A 11 -4.68 5.49 20.28
N GLY A 12 -4.06 5.84 19.20
CA GLY A 12 -3.46 7.17 19.06
C GLY A 12 -3.20 7.59 17.63
N GLY A 13 -3.34 6.65 16.71
CA GLY A 13 -2.93 6.85 15.33
C GLY A 13 -4.02 7.22 14.34
N ILE A 14 -5.30 7.00 14.66
CA ILE A 14 -6.41 7.30 13.75
C ILE A 14 -6.97 8.68 14.08
N ILE A 15 -6.91 9.59 13.13
CA ILE A 15 -7.40 10.96 13.26
C ILE A 15 -8.78 11.06 12.65
N ASP A 16 -9.71 11.52 13.47
CA ASP A 16 -11.04 11.94 13.03
C ASP A 16 -11.01 13.40 12.57
N HIS A 17 -11.05 13.62 11.28
CA HIS A 17 -11.09 14.96 10.71
C HIS A 17 -12.31 15.77 11.11
N SER A 18 -13.42 15.11 11.46
CA SER A 18 -14.65 15.78 11.86
C SER A 18 -14.52 16.53 13.19
N GLN A 19 -13.53 16.18 14.01
CA GLN A 19 -13.28 16.84 15.30
C GLN A 19 -12.40 18.10 15.21
N GLN A 20 -11.83 18.39 14.03
CA GLN A 20 -11.00 19.57 13.78
C GLN A 20 -11.84 20.72 13.23
N ALA A 21 -12.63 21.35 14.07
CA ALA A 21 -13.76 22.22 13.72
C ALA A 21 -13.46 23.57 13.05
N GLU A 22 -12.23 23.93 12.67
CA GLU A 22 -11.93 25.30 12.22
C GLU A 22 -11.23 25.45 10.85
N GLN A 23 -10.87 24.36 10.15
CA GLN A 23 -10.30 24.47 8.80
C GLN A 23 -11.07 23.63 7.80
N GLU A 24 -11.42 24.25 6.66
CA GLU A 24 -12.05 23.52 5.54
C GLU A 24 -11.13 22.42 4.99
N ASP A 25 -11.69 21.27 4.69
CA ASP A 25 -10.95 20.17 4.07
C ASP A 25 -10.46 20.57 2.67
N CYS A 26 -9.27 20.07 2.30
CA CYS A 26 -8.71 20.26 0.97
C CYS A 26 -8.90 19.01 0.14
N ALA A 27 -9.10 19.17 -1.17
CA ALA A 27 -9.09 18.04 -2.09
C ALA A 27 -7.64 17.63 -2.38
N ASN A 28 -7.36 16.33 -2.24
CA ASN A 28 -6.07 15.73 -2.57
C ASN A 28 -6.25 14.62 -3.61
N ILE A 29 -5.58 14.73 -4.74
CA ILE A 29 -5.65 13.77 -5.84
C ILE A 29 -4.25 13.26 -6.12
N PHE A 30 -4.05 11.96 -5.96
CA PHE A 30 -2.76 11.29 -6.15
C PHE A 30 -2.74 10.56 -7.47
N ILE A 31 -1.74 10.85 -8.30
CA ILE A 31 -1.58 10.22 -9.62
C ILE A 31 -0.20 9.58 -9.68
N GLY A 32 -0.16 8.26 -9.66
CA GLY A 32 1.06 7.46 -9.79
C GLY A 32 1.30 7.03 -11.23
N LEU A 33 2.47 7.39 -11.79
CA LEU A 33 2.83 7.14 -13.19
C LEU A 33 3.97 6.13 -13.27
N GLY A 34 3.73 5.00 -13.92
CA GLY A 34 4.69 3.90 -14.01
C GLY A 34 4.95 3.22 -12.67
N GLY A 35 5.72 2.13 -12.65
CA GLY A 35 5.90 1.29 -11.47
C GLY A 35 6.34 2.05 -10.21
N THR A 36 7.37 2.90 -10.27
CA THR A 36 7.83 3.67 -9.10
C THR A 36 6.78 4.64 -8.58
N GLY A 37 6.04 5.31 -9.48
CA GLY A 37 4.96 6.20 -9.10
C GLY A 37 3.79 5.45 -8.44
N ILE A 38 3.48 4.26 -8.93
CA ILE A 38 2.45 3.39 -8.38
C ILE A 38 2.85 2.85 -6.99
N ASP A 39 4.10 2.44 -6.81
CA ASP A 39 4.58 1.99 -5.50
C ASP A 39 4.47 3.11 -4.45
N CYS A 40 4.83 4.34 -4.83
CA CYS A 40 4.64 5.49 -3.95
C CYS A 40 3.15 5.79 -3.70
N LEU A 41 2.29 5.66 -4.71
CA LEU A 41 0.85 5.81 -4.57
C LEU A 41 0.27 4.79 -3.58
N LYS A 42 0.70 3.52 -3.67
CA LYS A 42 0.33 2.46 -2.72
C LYS A 42 0.75 2.81 -1.30
N ALA A 43 1.98 3.30 -1.13
CA ALA A 43 2.49 3.71 0.17
C ALA A 43 1.68 4.87 0.76
N VAL A 44 1.35 5.88 -0.03
CA VAL A 44 0.47 6.99 0.40
C VAL A 44 -0.91 6.48 0.79
N LYS A 45 -1.51 5.62 -0.02
CA LYS A 45 -2.84 5.04 0.25
C LYS A 45 -2.82 4.22 1.55
N CYS A 46 -1.79 3.39 1.73
CA CYS A 46 -1.59 2.61 2.95
C CYS A 46 -1.51 3.50 4.20
N GLU A 47 -0.73 4.57 4.14
CA GLU A 47 -0.58 5.50 5.25
C GLU A 47 -1.88 6.27 5.54
N VAL A 48 -2.65 6.65 4.52
CA VAL A 48 -3.98 7.28 4.69
C VAL A 48 -4.92 6.31 5.42
N TYR A 49 -4.99 5.06 4.98
CA TYR A 49 -5.88 4.06 5.59
C TYR A 49 -5.48 3.69 7.02
N ASN A 50 -4.20 3.73 7.32
CA ASN A 50 -3.70 3.43 8.66
C ASN A 50 -3.90 4.58 9.66
N ARG A 51 -4.04 5.82 9.20
CA ARG A 51 -3.99 7.01 10.08
C ARG A 51 -5.21 7.90 10.03
N LEU A 52 -6.02 7.83 8.98
CA LEU A 52 -7.22 8.67 8.85
C LEU A 52 -8.47 7.83 9.03
N LYS A 53 -9.44 8.39 9.77
CA LYS A 53 -10.76 7.79 9.86
C LYS A 53 -11.49 7.99 8.54
N PRO A 54 -12.03 6.92 7.93
CA PRO A 54 -12.80 7.04 6.70
C PRO A 54 -14.14 7.74 6.94
N ASP A 55 -14.65 8.38 5.89
CA ASP A 55 -15.97 9.04 5.91
C ASP A 55 -17.12 8.03 5.95
N ASP A 56 -16.94 6.85 5.37
CA ASP A 56 -17.91 5.77 5.37
C ASP A 56 -17.25 4.43 5.69
N ASN A 57 -17.69 3.83 6.80
CA ASN A 57 -17.25 2.51 7.26
C ASN A 57 -18.21 1.37 6.81
N ASN A 58 -19.32 1.69 6.13
CA ASN A 58 -20.33 0.70 5.77
C ASN A 58 -20.08 0.04 4.40
N SER A 59 -19.13 0.54 3.62
CA SER A 59 -18.71 -0.07 2.36
C SER A 59 -17.66 -1.15 2.58
N ASP A 60 -17.54 -2.08 1.65
CA ASP A 60 -16.52 -3.14 1.65
C ASP A 60 -15.08 -2.58 1.67
N GLU A 61 -14.89 -1.32 1.29
CA GLU A 61 -13.65 -0.57 1.38
C GLU A 61 -13.85 0.77 2.09
N PRO A 62 -12.86 1.22 2.91
CA PRO A 62 -12.90 2.55 3.50
C PRO A 62 -12.91 3.62 2.41
N THR A 63 -13.81 4.59 2.50
CA THR A 63 -13.90 5.69 1.53
C THR A 63 -13.54 7.02 2.16
N TYR A 64 -12.79 7.82 1.39
CA TYR A 64 -12.39 9.18 1.73
C TYR A 64 -12.92 10.10 0.63
N ARG A 65 -13.85 11.01 0.96
CA ARG A 65 -14.56 11.84 -0.02
C ARG A 65 -13.63 12.73 -0.83
N HIS A 66 -12.66 13.35 -0.16
CA HIS A 66 -11.79 14.38 -0.74
C HIS A 66 -10.38 13.87 -1.07
N ILE A 67 -10.13 12.57 -0.91
CA ILE A 67 -8.87 11.93 -1.28
C ILE A 67 -9.14 10.92 -2.40
N LYS A 68 -8.45 11.07 -3.53
CA LYS A 68 -8.62 10.21 -4.71
C LYS A 68 -7.27 9.72 -5.22
N TYR A 69 -7.29 8.53 -5.82
CA TYR A 69 -6.10 7.84 -6.32
C TYR A 69 -6.28 7.46 -7.77
N LEU A 70 -5.20 7.55 -8.55
CA LEU A 70 -5.14 7.09 -9.92
C LEU A 70 -3.75 6.55 -10.24
N ALA A 71 -3.67 5.30 -10.62
CA ALA A 71 -2.47 4.66 -11.14
C ALA A 71 -2.58 4.57 -12.67
N ILE A 72 -1.51 4.92 -13.38
CA ILE A 72 -1.44 4.83 -14.84
C ILE A 72 -0.16 4.08 -15.20
N ASP A 73 -0.29 2.91 -15.80
CA ASP A 73 0.85 2.15 -16.31
C ASP A 73 0.49 1.34 -17.55
N SER A 74 1.51 0.98 -18.31
CA SER A 74 1.47 0.01 -19.40
C SER A 74 1.74 -1.42 -18.95
N ASP A 75 2.17 -1.63 -17.69
CA ASP A 75 2.42 -2.93 -17.10
C ASP A 75 1.41 -3.21 -15.97
N ARG A 76 0.63 -4.29 -16.14
CA ARG A 76 -0.33 -4.75 -15.13
C ARG A 76 0.34 -5.39 -13.92
N CYS A 77 1.55 -5.92 -14.07
CA CYS A 77 2.28 -6.56 -12.97
C CYS A 77 2.63 -5.58 -11.86
N SER A 78 2.77 -4.30 -12.16
CA SER A 78 3.03 -3.25 -11.18
C SER A 78 1.96 -3.13 -10.09
N ILE A 79 0.76 -3.65 -10.34
CA ILE A 79 -0.37 -3.62 -9.40
C ILE A 79 -0.33 -4.81 -8.45
N ASN A 80 0.16 -5.97 -8.94
CA ASN A 80 0.14 -7.23 -8.21
C ASN A 80 1.36 -7.43 -7.30
N ASP A 81 2.27 -6.46 -7.23
CA ASP A 81 3.43 -6.52 -6.34
C ASP A 81 2.97 -6.36 -4.88
N GLU A 82 3.02 -7.47 -4.13
CA GLU A 82 2.61 -7.53 -2.72
C GLU A 82 3.57 -6.76 -1.78
N THR A 83 4.72 -6.29 -2.27
CA THR A 83 5.78 -5.71 -1.44
C THR A 83 5.33 -4.45 -0.70
N PHE A 84 4.44 -3.68 -1.30
CA PHE A 84 3.93 -2.42 -0.73
C PHE A 84 2.45 -2.48 -0.33
N ALA A 85 1.72 -3.49 -0.76
CA ALA A 85 0.27 -3.49 -0.68
C ALA A 85 -0.22 -4.37 0.46
N SER A 86 -0.59 -3.74 1.55
CA SER A 86 -1.58 -4.30 2.46
C SER A 86 -3.02 -3.97 2.02
N ILE A 87 -3.19 -3.27 0.90
CA ILE A 87 -4.47 -2.74 0.43
C ILE A 87 -4.63 -3.09 -1.03
N ASP A 88 -5.70 -3.81 -1.35
CA ASP A 88 -6.07 -4.09 -2.72
C ASP A 88 -6.64 -2.84 -3.40
N TYR A 89 -6.26 -2.63 -4.65
CA TYR A 89 -6.88 -1.60 -5.46
C TYR A 89 -8.22 -2.08 -6.00
N PRO A 90 -9.22 -1.22 -6.05
CA PRO A 90 -10.32 -1.42 -6.95
C PRO A 90 -9.84 -1.18 -8.39
N TYR A 91 -9.30 -2.20 -9.03
CA TYR A 91 -8.66 -2.15 -10.36
C TYR A 91 -9.49 -1.45 -11.43
N THR A 92 -10.79 -1.45 -11.28
CA THR A 92 -11.71 -0.84 -12.24
C THR A 92 -11.82 0.67 -12.10
N THR A 93 -11.58 1.22 -10.92
CA THR A 93 -11.79 2.64 -10.62
C THR A 93 -10.49 3.43 -10.49
N GLU A 94 -9.48 2.90 -9.83
CA GLU A 94 -8.23 3.60 -9.51
C GLU A 94 -7.06 3.28 -10.45
N PHE A 95 -7.20 2.31 -11.34
CA PHE A 95 -6.16 1.97 -12.32
C PHE A 95 -6.59 2.26 -13.75
N THR A 96 -5.66 2.77 -14.53
CA THR A 96 -5.78 2.93 -15.98
C THR A 96 -4.67 2.17 -16.67
N ASP A 97 -5.02 1.02 -17.21
CA ASP A 97 -4.17 0.25 -18.11
C ASP A 97 -4.09 0.94 -19.46
N ILE A 98 -2.87 1.29 -19.85
CA ILE A 98 -2.55 1.88 -21.16
C ILE A 98 -1.78 0.91 -22.07
N SER A 99 -1.66 -0.38 -21.69
CA SER A 99 -1.02 -1.41 -22.52
C SER A 99 -1.77 -1.62 -23.83
N CYS A 100 -1.04 -2.03 -24.87
CA CYS A 100 -1.59 -2.35 -26.18
C CYS A 100 -1.22 -3.80 -26.54
N LYS A 101 -2.23 -4.63 -26.81
CA LYS A 101 -2.01 -6.05 -27.21
C LYS A 101 -1.39 -6.21 -28.60
N ASP A 102 -1.67 -5.26 -29.50
CA ASP A 102 -1.25 -5.32 -30.89
C ASP A 102 -0.11 -4.34 -31.21
N ILE A 103 0.77 -4.09 -30.24
CA ILE A 103 1.85 -3.10 -30.39
C ILE A 103 2.78 -3.43 -31.56
N PHE A 104 2.93 -4.70 -31.94
CA PHE A 104 3.75 -5.10 -33.10
C PHE A 104 3.17 -4.60 -34.42
N SER A 105 1.85 -4.65 -34.60
CA SER A 105 1.21 -4.09 -35.82
C SER A 105 1.34 -2.58 -35.88
N VAL A 106 1.51 -1.93 -34.76
CA VAL A 106 1.76 -0.49 -34.65
C VAL A 106 3.19 -0.17 -35.06
N ILE A 107 4.16 -0.98 -34.67
CA ILE A 107 5.57 -0.80 -35.01
C ILE A 107 5.77 -0.95 -36.48
N GLU A 108 5.12 -1.89 -37.14
CA GLU A 108 5.16 -2.07 -38.62
C GLU A 108 4.66 -0.86 -39.37
N ASN A 109 3.92 0.04 -38.73
CA ASN A 109 3.34 1.24 -39.30
C ASN A 109 3.89 2.57 -38.73
N LEU A 110 5.04 2.55 -38.04
CA LEU A 110 5.62 3.74 -37.41
C LEU A 110 5.83 4.91 -38.35
N ASP A 111 6.27 4.66 -39.60
CA ASP A 111 6.46 5.71 -40.65
C ASP A 111 5.16 6.34 -41.08
N LEU A 112 4.04 5.69 -40.98
CA LEU A 112 2.73 6.28 -41.23
C LEU A 112 2.21 7.02 -40.00
N LEU A 113 2.44 6.48 -38.83
CA LEU A 113 2.02 7.09 -37.57
C LEU A 113 2.78 8.37 -37.26
N SER A 114 4.08 8.43 -37.49
CA SER A 114 4.90 9.62 -37.23
C SER A 114 4.50 10.82 -38.13
N LYS A 115 3.79 10.59 -39.22
CA LYS A 115 3.25 11.67 -40.10
C LYS A 115 1.98 12.31 -39.52
N LYS A 116 1.31 11.69 -38.55
CA LYS A 116 0.13 12.31 -37.91
C LYS A 116 0.55 13.55 -37.12
N PRO A 117 -0.23 14.63 -37.13
CA PRO A 117 0.09 15.86 -36.40
C PRO A 117 0.28 15.64 -34.89
N SER A 118 -0.46 14.68 -34.28
CA SER A 118 -0.38 14.33 -32.90
C SER A 118 0.86 13.51 -32.53
N LEU A 119 1.50 12.84 -33.50
CA LEU A 119 2.60 11.91 -33.32
C LEU A 119 3.90 12.32 -34.00
N ARG A 120 4.04 13.61 -34.38
CA ARG A 120 5.26 14.14 -35.07
C ARG A 120 6.56 13.95 -34.26
N TRP A 121 6.45 13.75 -32.95
CA TRP A 121 7.58 13.51 -32.08
C TRP A 121 8.06 12.04 -32.12
N LEU A 122 7.24 11.13 -32.67
CA LEU A 122 7.52 9.70 -32.70
C LEU A 122 8.61 9.40 -33.74
N SER A 123 9.65 8.71 -33.33
CA SER A 123 10.69 8.23 -34.22
C SER A 123 10.21 7.01 -35.00
N ASP A 124 10.54 6.96 -36.30
CA ASP A 124 10.29 5.80 -37.15
C ASP A 124 11.27 4.63 -36.92
N ARG A 125 12.25 4.82 -36.05
CA ARG A 125 13.34 3.87 -35.78
C ARG A 125 13.25 3.19 -34.42
N ILE A 126 12.14 3.37 -33.69
CA ILE A 126 11.97 2.75 -32.37
C ILE A 126 11.92 1.23 -32.51
N THR A 127 12.71 0.54 -31.68
CA THR A 127 12.69 -0.91 -31.57
C THR A 127 12.08 -1.30 -30.23
N ILE A 128 10.99 -2.07 -30.22
CA ILE A 128 10.37 -2.56 -28.99
C ILE A 128 10.81 -4.00 -28.78
N TRP A 129 11.58 -4.23 -27.73
CA TRP A 129 12.18 -5.53 -27.44
C TRP A 129 11.23 -6.52 -26.77
N ASN A 130 10.25 -6.00 -26.04
CA ASN A 130 9.26 -6.82 -25.37
C ASN A 130 7.97 -6.03 -25.10
N ALA A 131 6.97 -6.25 -25.95
CA ALA A 131 5.68 -5.58 -25.84
C ALA A 131 4.78 -6.09 -24.71
N GLU A 132 5.01 -7.32 -24.26
CA GLU A 132 4.27 -7.90 -23.13
C GLU A 132 4.68 -7.29 -21.78
N ALA A 133 5.87 -6.67 -21.70
CA ALA A 133 6.41 -6.04 -20.52
C ALA A 133 6.26 -4.50 -20.50
N GLY A 134 5.18 -3.99 -21.00
CA GLY A 134 4.90 -2.55 -20.99
C GLY A 134 5.73 -1.75 -22.01
N ALA A 135 6.18 -0.53 -21.61
CA ALA A 135 6.96 0.34 -22.49
C ALA A 135 8.41 -0.13 -22.74
N GLY A 136 8.84 -1.24 -22.13
CA GLY A 136 10.15 -1.84 -22.31
C GLY A 136 11.33 -0.91 -22.02
N GLY A 137 11.16 0.10 -21.18
CA GLY A 137 12.16 1.12 -20.88
C GLY A 137 12.23 2.26 -21.91
N VAL A 138 11.47 2.21 -23.01
CA VAL A 138 11.51 3.22 -24.06
C VAL A 138 10.48 4.33 -23.81
N ARG A 139 10.94 5.56 -23.59
CA ARG A 139 10.10 6.71 -23.22
C ARG A 139 9.04 7.06 -24.28
N GLN A 140 9.43 7.05 -25.58
CA GLN A 140 8.47 7.31 -26.67
C GLN A 140 7.39 6.24 -26.80
N VAL A 141 7.69 5.00 -26.45
CA VAL A 141 6.68 3.93 -26.41
C VAL A 141 5.67 4.20 -25.30
N GLY A 142 6.13 4.53 -24.10
CA GLY A 142 5.25 4.93 -23.01
C GLY A 142 4.32 6.08 -23.40
N ARG A 143 4.88 7.11 -24.04
CA ARG A 143 4.10 8.24 -24.54
C ARG A 143 3.09 7.85 -25.61
N LEU A 144 3.46 6.99 -26.57
CA LEU A 144 2.57 6.51 -27.63
C LEU A 144 1.36 5.78 -27.04
N LEU A 145 1.58 4.89 -26.07
CA LEU A 145 0.52 4.17 -25.38
C LEU A 145 -0.42 5.11 -24.62
N MET A 146 0.13 6.17 -24.01
CA MET A 146 -0.66 7.21 -23.37
C MET A 146 -1.49 8.00 -24.39
N MET A 147 -0.93 8.39 -25.54
CA MET A 147 -1.63 9.14 -26.57
C MET A 147 -2.85 8.39 -27.10
N TRP A 148 -2.77 7.06 -27.23
CA TRP A 148 -3.95 6.26 -27.62
C TRP A 148 -5.04 6.20 -26.58
N ASN A 149 -4.68 6.44 -25.32
CA ASN A 149 -5.61 6.40 -24.20
C ASN A 149 -5.94 7.81 -23.68
N VAL A 150 -5.54 8.88 -24.38
CA VAL A 150 -5.59 10.24 -23.86
C VAL A 150 -7.00 10.66 -23.46
N SER A 151 -8.01 10.38 -24.29
CA SER A 151 -9.41 10.72 -23.99
C SER A 151 -9.95 9.97 -22.76
N LYS A 152 -9.59 8.69 -22.62
CA LYS A 152 -9.93 7.88 -21.44
C LYS A 152 -9.26 8.41 -20.16
N ILE A 153 -7.97 8.77 -20.25
CA ILE A 153 -7.21 9.34 -19.15
C ILE A 153 -7.78 10.70 -18.76
N ALA A 154 -8.03 11.58 -19.73
CA ALA A 154 -8.60 12.91 -19.51
C ALA A 154 -9.95 12.82 -18.80
N TYR A 155 -10.85 11.95 -19.27
CA TYR A 155 -12.15 11.72 -18.65
C TYR A 155 -12.01 11.22 -17.20
N LYS A 156 -11.11 10.27 -16.94
CA LYS A 156 -10.86 9.77 -15.60
C LYS A 156 -10.34 10.86 -14.66
N ILE A 157 -9.33 11.61 -15.08
CA ILE A 157 -8.77 12.70 -14.28
C ILE A 157 -9.85 13.75 -14.00
N GLN A 158 -10.63 14.16 -15.01
CA GLN A 158 -11.72 15.10 -14.83
C GLN A 158 -12.76 14.58 -13.83
N SER A 159 -13.17 13.33 -13.96
CA SER A 159 -14.13 12.69 -13.05
C SER A 159 -13.61 12.66 -11.61
N LEU A 160 -12.34 12.32 -11.39
CA LEU A 160 -11.74 12.28 -10.06
C LEU A 160 -11.65 13.68 -9.43
N ILE A 161 -11.28 14.70 -10.22
CA ILE A 161 -11.27 16.10 -9.75
C ILE A 161 -12.68 16.50 -9.31
N GLN A 162 -13.69 16.24 -10.15
CA GLN A 162 -15.07 16.57 -9.83
C GLN A 162 -15.58 15.85 -8.57
N GLN A 163 -15.26 14.56 -8.43
CA GLN A 163 -15.63 13.78 -7.24
C GLN A 163 -14.92 14.27 -5.97
N ALA A 164 -13.65 14.66 -6.07
CA ALA A 164 -12.86 15.12 -4.92
C ALA A 164 -13.35 16.46 -4.37
N ILE A 165 -13.95 17.32 -5.21
CA ILE A 165 -14.41 18.66 -4.83
C ILE A 165 -15.90 18.73 -4.48
N VAL A 166 -16.61 17.60 -4.49
CA VAL A 166 -18.02 17.58 -4.07
C VAL A 166 -18.14 18.15 -2.66
N GLU A 167 -19.12 19.08 -2.48
CA GLU A 167 -19.36 19.78 -1.22
C GLU A 167 -18.24 20.73 -0.75
N LEU A 168 -17.14 20.88 -1.50
CA LEU A 168 -16.06 21.80 -1.19
C LEU A 168 -16.19 23.12 -1.98
N HIS A 169 -16.37 24.21 -1.27
CA HIS A 169 -16.45 25.55 -1.85
C HIS A 169 -15.19 26.36 -1.51
N SER A 170 -14.52 26.90 -2.52
CA SER A 170 -13.38 27.83 -2.38
C SER A 170 -12.10 27.29 -1.72
N VAL A 171 -12.02 26.00 -1.44
CA VAL A 171 -10.81 25.37 -0.85
C VAL A 171 -9.75 25.01 -1.89
N PRO A 172 -8.47 24.93 -1.51
CA PRO A 172 -7.39 24.49 -2.39
C PRO A 172 -7.56 23.04 -2.87
N ILE A 173 -7.11 22.77 -4.09
CA ILE A 173 -7.05 21.44 -4.70
C ILE A 173 -5.58 21.10 -4.91
N TYR A 174 -5.10 20.03 -4.31
CA TYR A 174 -3.74 19.56 -4.48
C TYR A 174 -3.72 18.32 -5.35
N ILE A 175 -2.97 18.37 -6.45
CA ILE A 175 -2.77 17.25 -7.36
C ILE A 175 -1.32 16.83 -7.28
N HIS A 176 -1.09 15.61 -6.83
CA HIS A 176 0.23 15.05 -6.57
C HIS A 176 0.59 14.09 -7.70
N ILE A 177 1.65 14.41 -8.44
CA ILE A 177 2.20 13.57 -9.51
C ILE A 177 3.41 12.82 -8.96
N LEU A 178 3.30 11.50 -8.91
CA LEU A 178 4.34 10.60 -8.39
C LEU A 178 4.94 9.84 -9.58
N THR A 179 6.24 10.01 -9.86
CA THR A 179 6.83 9.37 -11.03
C THR A 179 8.34 9.16 -10.91
N GLY A 180 8.81 8.01 -11.43
CA GLY A 180 10.23 7.77 -11.63
C GLY A 180 10.74 8.37 -12.93
N MET A 181 11.89 9.04 -12.90
CA MET A 181 12.50 9.71 -14.07
C MET A 181 13.21 8.74 -15.02
N GLY A 182 13.59 7.54 -14.55
CA GLY A 182 14.40 6.58 -15.34
C GLY A 182 13.60 5.54 -16.14
N GLY A 183 12.30 5.39 -15.88
CA GLY A 183 11.46 4.37 -16.53
C GLY A 183 11.02 4.74 -17.95
N GLY A 184 10.37 3.81 -18.64
CA GLY A 184 9.77 4.05 -19.97
C GLY A 184 8.41 4.72 -19.89
N THR A 185 7.49 4.18 -19.05
CA THR A 185 6.11 4.68 -18.95
C THR A 185 6.06 6.00 -18.18
N GLY A 186 6.38 5.99 -16.89
CA GLY A 186 6.26 7.19 -16.03
C GLY A 186 7.05 8.38 -16.58
N SER A 187 8.32 8.17 -16.89
CA SER A 187 9.22 9.19 -17.46
C SER A 187 8.78 9.67 -18.85
N GLY A 188 8.11 8.80 -19.62
CA GLY A 188 7.63 9.14 -20.98
C GLY A 188 6.34 9.96 -20.99
N ILE A 189 5.47 9.84 -19.96
CA ILE A 189 4.12 10.43 -19.97
C ILE A 189 3.93 11.60 -19.01
N PHE A 190 4.83 11.80 -18.06
CA PHE A 190 4.57 12.73 -16.94
C PHE A 190 4.32 14.17 -17.39
N LEU A 191 5.03 14.68 -18.43
CA LEU A 191 4.81 16.04 -18.93
C LEU A 191 3.42 16.18 -19.55
N ASP A 192 3.03 15.23 -20.41
CA ASP A 192 1.71 15.24 -21.04
C ASP A 192 0.60 15.19 -19.99
N ILE A 193 0.75 14.33 -18.96
CA ILE A 193 -0.22 14.23 -17.86
C ILE A 193 -0.31 15.55 -17.08
N CYS A 194 0.82 16.18 -16.76
CA CYS A 194 0.81 17.48 -16.08
C CYS A 194 0.08 18.55 -16.90
N TYR A 195 0.36 18.64 -18.19
CA TYR A 195 -0.30 19.61 -19.07
C TYR A 195 -1.77 19.28 -19.33
N LEU A 196 -2.12 18.02 -19.41
CA LEU A 196 -3.51 17.56 -19.50
C LEU A 196 -4.30 17.98 -18.25
N ILE A 197 -3.72 17.81 -17.08
CA ILE A 197 -4.32 18.27 -15.82
C ILE A 197 -4.52 19.78 -15.82
N ARG A 198 -3.52 20.57 -16.24
CA ARG A 198 -3.66 22.03 -16.36
C ARG A 198 -4.78 22.44 -17.30
N HIS A 199 -4.89 21.75 -18.43
CA HIS A 199 -5.97 21.98 -19.38
C HIS A 199 -7.35 21.68 -18.79
N ILE A 200 -7.50 20.53 -18.11
CA ILE A 200 -8.75 20.15 -17.45
C ILE A 200 -9.11 21.16 -16.36
N LEU A 201 -8.14 21.60 -15.56
CA LEU A 201 -8.37 22.61 -14.51
C LEU A 201 -8.81 23.97 -15.10
N GLU A 202 -8.30 24.36 -16.26
CA GLU A 202 -8.74 25.55 -16.97
C GLU A 202 -10.17 25.40 -17.50
N GLN A 203 -10.50 24.25 -18.09
CA GLN A 203 -11.85 23.94 -18.56
C GLN A 203 -12.89 23.94 -17.43
N LEU A 204 -12.50 23.47 -16.25
CA LEU A 204 -13.36 23.45 -15.06
C LEU A 204 -13.36 24.79 -14.29
N ALA A 205 -12.63 25.81 -14.75
CA ALA A 205 -12.41 27.09 -14.04
C ALA A 205 -11.81 26.92 -12.64
N LEU A 206 -10.99 25.92 -12.43
CA LEU A 206 -10.36 25.58 -11.15
C LEU A 206 -8.89 25.97 -11.07
N ALA A 207 -8.30 26.47 -12.16
CA ALA A 207 -6.86 26.76 -12.25
C ALA A 207 -6.33 27.73 -11.16
N GLY A 208 -7.17 28.64 -10.68
CA GLY A 208 -6.80 29.56 -9.59
C GLY A 208 -6.82 28.97 -8.18
N ARG A 209 -7.37 27.76 -8.02
CA ARG A 209 -7.50 27.03 -6.74
C ARG A 209 -6.61 25.80 -6.67
N ALA A 210 -6.09 25.34 -7.81
CA ALA A 210 -5.35 24.12 -7.91
C ALA A 210 -3.84 24.34 -7.86
N CYS A 211 -3.15 23.44 -7.17
CA CYS A 211 -1.70 23.38 -7.09
C CYS A 211 -1.25 21.97 -7.53
N ILE A 212 -0.35 21.89 -8.50
CA ILE A 212 0.21 20.64 -9.00
C ILE A 212 1.59 20.44 -8.38
N CYS A 213 1.75 19.37 -7.61
CA CYS A 213 3.00 19.00 -6.94
C CYS A 213 3.59 17.78 -7.63
N GLY A 214 4.79 17.90 -8.20
CA GLY A 214 5.52 16.78 -8.80
C GLY A 214 6.56 16.20 -7.84
N TYR A 215 6.54 14.89 -7.64
CA TYR A 215 7.55 14.14 -6.89
C TYR A 215 8.30 13.26 -7.88
N PHE A 216 9.52 13.68 -8.18
CA PHE A 216 10.35 13.12 -9.23
C PHE A 216 11.44 12.25 -8.61
N PHE A 217 11.26 10.92 -8.69
CA PHE A 217 12.26 9.98 -8.23
C PHE A 217 13.40 9.91 -9.24
N LEU A 218 14.58 10.36 -8.82
CA LEU A 218 15.77 10.42 -9.64
C LEU A 218 16.29 9.02 -9.99
N PRO A 219 17.10 8.84 -11.05
CA PRO A 219 17.49 7.51 -11.50
C PRO A 219 18.18 6.65 -10.44
N ASP A 220 18.92 7.26 -9.51
CA ASP A 220 19.60 6.54 -8.43
C ASP A 220 18.65 5.75 -7.51
N VAL A 221 17.40 6.20 -7.35
CA VAL A 221 16.38 5.49 -6.59
C VAL A 221 16.10 4.10 -7.18
N ASN A 222 16.05 3.97 -8.50
CA ASN A 222 15.76 2.71 -9.18
C ASN A 222 16.97 1.82 -9.39
N LEU A 223 18.18 2.40 -9.43
CA LEU A 223 19.41 1.68 -9.79
C LEU A 223 19.79 0.61 -8.76
N GLU A 224 19.33 0.70 -7.52
CA GLU A 224 19.54 -0.32 -6.49
C GLU A 224 18.90 -1.66 -6.87
N ARG A 225 17.71 -1.64 -7.46
CA ARG A 225 16.92 -2.84 -7.82
C ARG A 225 17.32 -3.47 -9.15
N ILE A 226 18.14 -2.78 -9.94
CA ILE A 226 18.48 -3.19 -11.31
C ILE A 226 19.89 -3.75 -11.34
N HIS A 227 20.02 -5.03 -11.65
CA HIS A 227 21.32 -5.74 -11.73
C HIS A 227 21.87 -5.82 -13.14
N ASN A 228 21.06 -5.61 -14.16
CA ASN A 228 21.47 -5.65 -15.58
C ASN A 228 22.08 -4.31 -15.99
N ASP A 229 23.34 -4.31 -16.44
CA ASP A 229 24.07 -3.09 -16.80
C ASP A 229 23.45 -2.33 -17.98
N SER A 230 22.93 -3.04 -18.98
CA SER A 230 22.26 -2.39 -20.12
C SER A 230 21.00 -1.65 -19.69
N ILE A 231 20.20 -2.25 -18.78
CA ILE A 231 19.02 -1.60 -18.23
C ILE A 231 19.44 -0.43 -17.34
N ARG A 232 20.52 -0.55 -16.56
CA ARG A 232 21.06 0.56 -15.75
C ARG A 232 21.46 1.76 -16.61
N GLN A 233 22.11 1.52 -17.76
CA GLN A 233 22.47 2.57 -18.72
C GLN A 233 21.23 3.23 -19.30
N CYS A 234 20.22 2.45 -19.68
CA CYS A 234 18.95 2.96 -20.16
C CYS A 234 18.26 3.86 -19.13
N VAL A 235 18.18 3.42 -17.86
CA VAL A 235 17.57 4.19 -16.77
C VAL A 235 18.30 5.52 -16.54
N LYS A 236 19.62 5.55 -16.61
CA LYS A 236 20.42 6.78 -16.45
C LYS A 236 20.20 7.73 -17.65
N ALA A 237 20.22 7.20 -18.87
CA ALA A 237 19.99 7.98 -20.07
C ALA A 237 18.57 8.57 -20.12
N ASN A 238 17.55 7.77 -19.81
CA ASN A 238 16.17 8.21 -19.67
C ASN A 238 16.04 9.31 -18.63
N GLY A 239 16.67 9.11 -17.45
CA GLY A 239 16.63 10.07 -16.37
C GLY A 239 17.23 11.41 -16.75
N TYR A 240 18.38 11.41 -17.40
CA TYR A 240 18.99 12.66 -17.89
C TYR A 240 18.10 13.35 -18.93
N ALA A 241 17.58 12.61 -19.91
CA ALA A 241 16.64 13.17 -20.91
C ALA A 241 15.40 13.78 -20.25
N ALA A 242 14.79 13.07 -19.31
CA ALA A 242 13.63 13.56 -18.57
C ALA A 242 13.94 14.81 -17.73
N MET A 243 15.08 14.85 -17.06
CA MET A 243 15.53 16.03 -16.30
C MET A 243 15.73 17.22 -17.24
N LYS A 244 16.34 17.01 -18.41
CA LYS A 244 16.55 18.06 -19.43
C LYS A 244 15.22 18.65 -19.91
N GLU A 245 14.24 17.80 -20.20
CA GLU A 245 12.92 18.21 -20.64
C GLU A 245 12.12 18.91 -19.51
N LEU A 246 12.17 18.36 -18.30
CA LEU A 246 11.54 18.99 -17.13
C LEU A 246 12.10 20.39 -16.90
N ASP A 247 13.44 20.53 -16.89
CA ASP A 247 14.08 21.82 -16.65
C ASP A 247 13.72 22.85 -17.72
N TYR A 248 13.64 22.43 -18.99
CA TYR A 248 13.18 23.28 -20.07
C TYR A 248 11.75 23.76 -19.87
N CYS A 249 10.83 22.85 -19.55
CA CYS A 249 9.43 23.19 -19.34
C CYS A 249 9.19 24.03 -18.07
N MET A 250 9.95 23.78 -17.00
CA MET A 250 9.88 24.57 -15.76
C MET A 250 10.33 26.03 -15.98
N ASN A 251 11.11 26.32 -17.01
CA ASN A 251 11.71 27.62 -17.27
C ASN A 251 11.17 28.33 -18.53
N PHE A 252 9.98 28.03 -18.99
CA PHE A 252 9.39 28.64 -20.19
C PHE A 252 9.33 30.17 -20.15
N GLN A 253 9.11 30.76 -19.00
CA GLN A 253 9.10 32.22 -18.87
C GLN A 253 10.48 32.85 -19.13
N GLN A 254 11.55 32.11 -18.98
CA GLN A 254 12.92 32.58 -19.10
C GLN A 254 13.54 32.22 -20.45
N ASN A 255 13.23 31.02 -20.98
CA ASN A 255 13.79 30.54 -22.22
C ASN A 255 12.91 30.83 -23.45
N GLY A 256 11.74 31.50 -23.24
CA GLY A 256 10.82 31.82 -24.33
C GLY A 256 10.08 30.64 -24.94
N GLY A 257 10.25 29.43 -24.36
CA GLY A 257 9.61 28.20 -24.84
C GLY A 257 8.10 28.17 -24.59
N GLU A 258 7.46 27.22 -25.20
CA GLU A 258 6.04 26.94 -25.05
C GLU A 258 5.80 25.44 -25.17
N TRP A 259 4.93 24.89 -24.32
CA TRP A 259 4.37 23.56 -24.57
C TRP A 259 3.33 23.66 -25.68
N SER A 260 3.50 22.88 -26.75
CA SER A 260 2.54 22.83 -27.84
C SER A 260 2.40 21.38 -28.32
N GLN A 261 1.29 20.74 -27.92
CA GLN A 261 1.01 19.36 -28.31
C GLN A 261 -0.42 19.24 -28.86
N VAL A 262 -0.52 18.59 -30.00
CA VAL A 262 -1.78 18.21 -30.64
C VAL A 262 -2.16 16.81 -30.11
N TYR A 263 -3.30 16.71 -29.46
CA TYR A 263 -3.97 15.46 -29.15
C TYR A 263 -5.06 15.20 -30.19
N ASP A 264 -5.63 14.03 -30.26
CA ASP A 264 -6.56 13.70 -31.36
C ASP A 264 -7.72 14.71 -31.49
N ASP A 265 -8.33 15.13 -30.39
CA ASP A 265 -9.50 15.98 -30.36
C ASP A 265 -9.22 17.45 -29.96
N PHE A 266 -8.02 17.75 -29.44
CA PHE A 266 -7.69 19.07 -28.92
C PHE A 266 -6.18 19.37 -28.98
N THR A 267 -5.84 20.64 -28.80
CA THR A 267 -4.44 21.09 -28.74
C THR A 267 -4.21 21.86 -27.44
N ILE A 268 -3.14 21.52 -26.73
CA ILE A 268 -2.71 22.26 -25.55
C ILE A 268 -1.52 23.14 -25.94
N LYS A 269 -1.68 24.47 -25.72
CA LYS A 269 -0.59 25.45 -25.86
C LYS A 269 -0.51 26.26 -24.58
N THR A 270 0.67 26.28 -23.95
CA THR A 270 0.85 27.01 -22.70
C THR A 270 2.32 27.31 -22.42
N LYS A 271 2.57 28.43 -21.78
CA LYS A 271 3.89 28.81 -21.21
C LYS A 271 3.99 28.58 -19.72
N LYS A 272 2.98 27.96 -19.10
CA LYS A 272 3.01 27.61 -17.69
C LYS A 272 3.96 26.43 -17.45
N PRO A 273 4.66 26.37 -16.31
CA PRO A 273 5.42 25.19 -15.95
C PRO A 273 4.51 23.95 -15.79
N PRO A 274 5.01 22.73 -15.99
CA PRO A 274 4.18 21.52 -15.87
C PRO A 274 3.63 21.35 -14.45
N VAL A 275 4.43 21.68 -13.43
CA VAL A 275 4.05 21.63 -12.01
C VAL A 275 4.32 22.96 -11.33
N ASP A 276 3.64 23.22 -10.24
CA ASP A 276 3.87 24.44 -9.43
C ASP A 276 5.03 24.22 -8.45
N PHE A 277 5.19 22.96 -7.96
CA PHE A 277 6.29 22.53 -7.10
C PHE A 277 6.88 21.22 -7.63
N ALA A 278 8.19 21.20 -7.72
CA ALA A 278 8.94 20.02 -8.13
C ALA A 278 9.86 19.55 -6.99
N TYR A 279 9.58 18.38 -6.46
CA TYR A 279 10.40 17.72 -5.46
C TYR A 279 11.31 16.69 -6.13
N LEU A 280 12.62 16.81 -5.91
CA LEU A 280 13.62 15.88 -6.40
C LEU A 280 13.92 14.86 -5.30
N ILE A 281 13.75 13.59 -5.59
CA ILE A 281 13.90 12.50 -4.63
C ILE A 281 15.07 11.63 -5.06
N SER A 282 16.11 11.55 -4.22
CA SER A 282 17.31 10.75 -4.42
C SER A 282 17.42 9.67 -3.33
N ALA A 283 18.09 8.57 -3.62
CA ALA A 283 18.42 7.52 -2.66
C ALA A 283 19.87 7.57 -2.18
N LYS A 284 20.63 8.56 -2.65
CA LYS A 284 22.03 8.76 -2.27
C LYS A 284 22.19 9.92 -1.32
N ASP A 285 23.11 9.79 -0.37
CA ASP A 285 23.52 10.88 0.52
C ASP A 285 24.36 11.96 -0.20
N GLU A 286 24.78 12.99 0.52
CA GLU A 286 25.61 14.08 -0.01
C GLU A 286 26.96 13.61 -0.57
N ASN A 287 27.47 12.46 -0.12
CA ASN A 287 28.72 11.86 -0.57
C ASN A 287 28.52 10.89 -1.74
N GLY A 288 27.29 10.69 -2.19
CA GLY A 288 26.95 9.77 -3.27
C GLY A 288 26.85 8.30 -2.83
N VAL A 289 26.84 8.05 -1.52
CA VAL A 289 26.67 6.70 -0.99
C VAL A 289 25.18 6.34 -1.06
N LEU A 290 24.89 5.21 -1.70
CA LEU A 290 23.54 4.69 -1.78
C LEU A 290 23.11 4.19 -0.40
N ARG A 291 21.95 4.64 0.05
CA ARG A 291 21.37 4.18 1.32
C ARG A 291 20.89 2.74 1.19
N ALA A 292 21.09 1.93 2.20
CA ALA A 292 20.50 0.60 2.27
C ALA A 292 18.97 0.73 2.19
N ASN A 293 18.32 -0.10 1.37
CA ASN A 293 16.90 0.02 1.05
C ASN A 293 16.49 1.43 0.54
N GLY A 294 17.37 2.11 -0.19
CA GLY A 294 17.19 3.49 -0.65
C GLY A 294 15.92 3.69 -1.46
N TYR A 295 15.49 2.68 -2.21
CA TYR A 295 14.22 2.69 -2.93
C TYR A 295 13.02 2.83 -1.98
N MET A 296 12.93 1.95 -0.99
CA MET A 296 11.84 1.97 0.00
C MET A 296 11.88 3.22 0.86
N TYR A 297 13.09 3.62 1.28
CA TYR A 297 13.29 4.86 2.02
C TYR A 297 12.72 6.06 1.26
N SER A 298 13.08 6.21 0.00
CA SER A 298 12.64 7.32 -0.85
C SER A 298 11.11 7.38 -0.98
N ILE A 299 10.48 6.24 -1.16
CA ILE A 299 9.01 6.12 -1.24
C ILE A 299 8.36 6.51 0.09
N ASN A 300 8.86 5.97 1.21
CA ASN A 300 8.31 6.22 2.53
C ASN A 300 8.46 7.68 2.96
N VAL A 301 9.60 8.31 2.65
CA VAL A 301 9.83 9.74 2.92
C VAL A 301 8.79 10.62 2.22
N VAL A 302 8.45 10.30 0.97
CA VAL A 302 7.41 11.02 0.22
C VAL A 302 6.04 10.77 0.82
N ALA A 303 5.68 9.51 1.06
CA ALA A 303 4.38 9.14 1.64
C ALA A 303 4.15 9.77 3.01
N ASP A 304 5.13 9.67 3.91
CA ASP A 304 5.09 10.29 5.23
C ASP A 304 4.98 11.81 5.18
N THR A 305 5.69 12.45 4.24
CA THR A 305 5.66 13.91 4.10
C THR A 305 4.31 14.39 3.61
N ILE A 306 3.74 13.71 2.63
CA ILE A 306 2.41 14.03 2.09
C ILE A 306 1.35 13.86 3.17
N LEU A 307 1.36 12.71 3.84
CA LEU A 307 0.38 12.44 4.88
C LEU A 307 0.46 13.41 6.05
N ASP A 308 1.69 13.72 6.47
CA ASP A 308 1.92 14.68 7.56
C ASP A 308 1.32 16.06 7.22
N LYS A 309 1.42 16.50 5.98
CA LYS A 309 0.80 17.73 5.50
C LYS A 309 -0.73 17.66 5.49
N ILE A 310 -1.31 16.55 5.07
CA ILE A 310 -2.75 16.33 5.09
C ILE A 310 -3.27 16.35 6.52
N ILE A 311 -2.69 15.55 7.40
CA ILE A 311 -3.11 15.43 8.81
C ILE A 311 -3.01 16.76 9.55
N LYS A 312 -1.92 17.49 9.35
CA LYS A 312 -1.68 18.75 10.05
C LYS A 312 -2.31 19.95 9.37
N ARG A 313 -2.95 19.73 8.22
CA ARG A 313 -3.52 20.80 7.38
C ARG A 313 -2.53 21.95 7.17
N LEU A 314 -1.27 21.58 6.90
CA LEU A 314 -0.18 22.52 6.69
C LEU A 314 -0.29 23.21 5.33
N TRP A 315 -1.22 24.13 5.25
CA TRP A 315 -1.49 24.98 4.09
C TRP A 315 -0.92 26.36 4.40
N GLY A 316 0.12 26.75 3.85
CA GLY A 316 0.74 28.02 4.15
C GLY A 316 2.27 27.91 4.08
N PRO A 317 3.06 28.60 4.91
CA PRO A 317 4.53 28.57 4.84
C PRO A 317 5.13 27.16 4.82
N TRP A 318 4.47 26.21 5.44
CA TRP A 318 4.89 24.81 5.56
C TRP A 318 4.15 23.87 4.64
N GLY A 319 3.10 24.38 3.98
CA GLY A 319 2.27 23.62 3.08
C GLY A 319 2.87 23.43 1.69
N PHE A 320 2.05 22.92 0.79
CA PHE A 320 2.43 22.73 -0.60
C PHE A 320 2.61 24.07 -1.34
N ALA A 321 2.09 25.20 -0.80
CA ALA A 321 1.77 26.40 -1.55
C ALA A 321 2.75 27.58 -1.40
N ILE A 322 4.00 27.41 -0.95
CA ILE A 322 4.93 28.53 -1.03
C ILE A 322 5.96 28.25 -2.10
N PRO A 323 5.90 28.99 -3.21
CA PRO A 323 7.02 29.04 -4.13
C PRO A 323 8.25 29.55 -3.37
N PRO A 324 9.43 28.98 -3.69
CA PRO A 324 10.67 29.55 -3.21
C PRO A 324 10.71 31.02 -3.62
N THR A 325 11.08 31.90 -2.70
CA THR A 325 11.17 33.33 -3.01
C THR A 325 12.18 33.53 -4.15
N PRO A 326 11.84 34.30 -5.19
CA PRO A 326 12.73 34.50 -6.32
C PRO A 326 14.12 35.06 -5.95
N GLN A 327 14.26 35.64 -4.76
CA GLN A 327 15.48 36.26 -4.28
C GLN A 327 16.53 35.29 -3.74
N SER A 328 16.15 34.11 -3.23
CA SER A 328 17.11 33.11 -2.71
C SER A 328 17.72 32.23 -3.79
N ILE A 329 17.28 32.34 -5.05
CA ILE A 329 17.50 31.34 -6.10
C ILE A 329 18.18 31.91 -7.34
N LYS A 330 18.62 33.16 -7.31
CA LYS A 330 19.47 33.68 -8.37
C LYS A 330 20.92 33.19 -8.25
N LEU A 331 21.09 31.89 -8.20
CA LEU A 331 22.34 31.30 -8.60
C LEU A 331 22.31 31.27 -10.13
N HIS A 332 23.21 32.01 -10.74
CA HIS A 332 23.43 32.00 -12.18
C HIS A 332 22.25 32.50 -13.04
N GLY A 333 21.42 33.40 -12.54
CA GLY A 333 20.39 34.07 -13.34
C GLY A 333 19.13 33.25 -13.66
N ALA A 334 19.05 31.99 -13.24
CA ALA A 334 17.89 31.14 -13.44
C ALA A 334 17.01 31.06 -12.20
N CYS A 335 15.70 31.08 -12.36
CA CYS A 335 14.77 30.74 -11.25
C CYS A 335 14.55 29.25 -11.22
N TYR A 336 14.87 28.63 -10.09
CA TYR A 336 14.67 27.20 -9.90
C TYR A 336 13.57 26.95 -8.90
N ASN A 337 12.61 26.14 -9.31
CA ASN A 337 11.46 25.78 -8.47
C ASN A 337 11.58 24.36 -7.89
N TYR A 338 12.80 23.85 -7.80
CA TYR A 338 13.05 22.54 -7.24
C TYR A 338 13.29 22.60 -5.74
N SER A 339 12.84 21.57 -5.06
CA SER A 339 13.10 21.36 -3.65
C SER A 339 13.54 19.92 -3.42
N VAL A 340 14.40 19.71 -2.43
CA VAL A 340 14.68 18.38 -1.91
C VAL A 340 14.11 18.28 -0.52
N LEU A 341 13.66 17.12 -0.13
CA LEU A 341 12.99 16.87 1.13
C LEU A 341 13.60 15.67 1.84
N GLY A 342 13.61 15.75 3.16
CA GLY A 342 13.93 14.66 4.04
C GLY A 342 12.92 14.58 5.17
N ALA A 343 12.70 13.38 5.66
CA ALA A 343 11.73 13.09 6.68
C ALA A 343 12.27 12.07 7.67
N ALA A 344 12.01 12.29 8.94
CA ALA A 344 12.19 11.30 9.98
C ALA A 344 11.07 11.40 11.00
N THR A 345 10.69 10.27 11.56
CA THR A 345 9.62 10.19 12.54
C THR A 345 10.04 9.28 13.69
N ALA A 346 10.02 9.80 14.92
CA ALA A 346 10.13 9.01 16.12
C ALA A 346 8.72 8.69 16.63
N TYR A 347 8.41 7.43 16.86
CA TYR A 347 7.05 7.02 17.19
C TYR A 347 7.03 5.87 18.20
N ILE A 348 5.89 5.76 18.88
CA ILE A 348 5.58 4.58 19.68
C ILE A 348 4.95 3.55 18.75
N PRO A 349 5.50 2.35 18.64
CA PRO A 349 4.99 1.32 17.74
C PRO A 349 3.74 0.64 18.33
N TYR A 350 2.65 1.39 18.50
CA TYR A 350 1.40 0.86 19.09
C TYR A 350 0.88 -0.36 18.34
N LYS A 351 1.07 -0.41 17.02
CA LYS A 351 0.71 -1.57 16.21
C LYS A 351 1.44 -2.83 16.68
N ASP A 352 2.75 -2.72 16.93
CA ASP A 352 3.57 -3.83 17.41
C ASP A 352 3.19 -4.21 18.84
N ILE A 353 3.05 -3.19 19.71
CA ILE A 353 2.64 -3.37 21.12
C ILE A 353 1.27 -4.03 21.22
N ASN A 354 0.30 -3.53 20.45
CA ASN A 354 -1.06 -4.10 20.46
C ASN A 354 -1.10 -5.49 19.86
N SER A 355 -0.34 -5.75 18.81
CA SER A 355 -0.22 -7.10 18.24
C SER A 355 0.40 -8.07 19.23
N TYR A 356 1.40 -7.62 20.00
CA TYR A 356 1.99 -8.38 21.08
C TYR A 356 0.96 -8.68 22.18
N LEU A 357 0.29 -7.65 22.70
CA LEU A 357 -0.72 -7.78 23.74
C LEU A 357 -1.88 -8.68 23.30
N ALA A 358 -2.36 -8.50 22.07
CA ALA A 358 -3.43 -9.35 21.52
C ALA A 358 -3.00 -10.81 21.41
N ALA A 359 -1.78 -11.07 20.95
CA ALA A 359 -1.23 -12.43 20.90
C ALA A 359 -1.16 -13.06 22.29
N ARG A 360 -0.63 -12.32 23.29
CA ARG A 360 -0.53 -12.78 24.68
C ARG A 360 -1.92 -13.03 25.29
N ILE A 361 -2.89 -12.14 25.06
CA ILE A 361 -4.27 -12.34 25.53
C ILE A 361 -4.86 -13.59 24.88
N PHE A 362 -4.63 -13.78 23.57
CA PHE A 362 -5.22 -14.90 22.84
C PHE A 362 -4.58 -16.28 23.15
N GLU A 363 -3.43 -16.31 23.84
CA GLU A 363 -2.89 -17.55 24.41
C GLU A 363 -3.89 -18.23 25.37
N ALA A 364 -4.77 -17.44 26.01
CA ALA A 364 -5.85 -17.95 26.86
C ALA A 364 -6.85 -18.83 26.08
N TYR A 365 -7.00 -18.63 24.77
CA TYR A 365 -7.81 -19.49 23.91
C TYR A 365 -7.28 -20.93 23.86
N GLU A 366 -5.97 -21.09 23.89
CA GLU A 366 -5.34 -22.43 23.89
C GLU A 366 -5.57 -23.18 25.19
N THR A 367 -5.87 -22.47 26.29
CA THR A 367 -6.15 -23.06 27.61
C THR A 367 -7.60 -23.51 27.80
N LEU A 368 -8.51 -23.10 26.90
CA LEU A 368 -9.91 -23.52 26.94
C LEU A 368 -10.02 -25.03 26.69
N PRO A 369 -11.05 -25.70 27.29
CA PRO A 369 -11.25 -27.13 27.14
C PRO A 369 -11.36 -27.58 25.68
N ARG A 370 -10.55 -28.55 25.29
CA ARG A 370 -10.50 -29.12 23.93
C ARG A 370 -11.05 -30.53 23.85
N SER A 371 -11.76 -30.98 24.90
CA SER A 371 -12.37 -32.30 24.97
C SER A 371 -13.77 -32.20 25.56
N CYS A 372 -14.67 -33.06 25.08
CA CYS A 372 -16.01 -33.19 25.60
C CYS A 372 -16.21 -34.63 26.06
N HIS A 373 -16.24 -34.87 27.40
CA HIS A 373 -16.40 -36.20 27.98
C HIS A 373 -17.77 -36.40 28.64
N ASP A 374 -18.59 -35.38 28.77
CA ASP A 374 -19.84 -35.33 29.52
C ASP A 374 -21.10 -35.21 28.66
N ILE A 375 -20.99 -35.60 27.35
CA ILE A 375 -22.12 -35.48 26.42
C ILE A 375 -23.37 -36.25 26.88
N ASP A 376 -23.20 -37.43 27.49
CA ASP A 376 -24.32 -38.21 27.97
C ASP A 376 -25.06 -37.50 29.12
N ILE A 377 -24.27 -36.77 29.97
CA ILE A 377 -24.81 -35.93 31.05
C ILE A 377 -25.58 -34.76 30.43
N PHE A 378 -24.95 -34.07 29.45
CA PHE A 378 -25.59 -32.97 28.72
C PHE A 378 -26.90 -33.37 28.09
N VAL A 379 -26.96 -34.51 27.42
CA VAL A 379 -28.15 -35.06 26.77
C VAL A 379 -29.23 -35.38 27.83
N SER A 380 -28.84 -35.96 28.97
CA SER A 380 -29.75 -36.31 30.06
C SER A 380 -30.35 -35.07 30.73
N ASP A 381 -29.47 -34.10 31.10
CA ASP A 381 -29.86 -32.93 31.89
C ASP A 381 -30.76 -31.96 31.08
N ASN A 382 -30.60 -31.94 29.75
CA ASN A 382 -31.40 -31.08 28.87
C ASN A 382 -32.59 -31.79 28.24
N GLY A 383 -32.84 -33.06 28.64
CA GLY A 383 -34.02 -33.80 28.20
C GLY A 383 -34.01 -34.18 26.71
N PHE A 384 -32.80 -34.40 26.16
CA PHE A 384 -32.58 -34.84 24.78
C PHE A 384 -32.45 -36.36 24.64
N THR A 385 -32.63 -37.13 25.74
CA THR A 385 -32.64 -38.60 25.66
C THR A 385 -33.77 -39.11 24.82
N TYR A 386 -33.61 -40.23 24.12
CA TYR A 386 -34.67 -40.88 23.31
C TYR A 386 -35.98 -40.99 24.08
N LYS A 387 -35.89 -41.50 25.34
CA LYS A 387 -37.06 -41.70 26.20
C LYS A 387 -37.76 -40.37 26.54
N SER A 388 -37.00 -39.32 26.83
CA SER A 388 -37.53 -38.00 27.15
C SER A 388 -38.25 -37.38 25.93
N LEU A 389 -37.67 -37.48 24.76
CA LEU A 389 -38.21 -36.97 23.50
C LEU A 389 -39.50 -37.75 23.13
N LEU A 390 -39.48 -39.08 23.26
CA LEU A 390 -40.67 -39.93 23.04
C LEU A 390 -41.78 -39.58 24.00
N ASN A 391 -41.49 -39.34 25.28
CA ASN A 391 -42.48 -38.93 26.27
C ASN A 391 -43.09 -37.56 25.94
N LYS A 392 -42.28 -36.60 25.48
CA LYS A 392 -42.79 -35.28 25.05
C LYS A 392 -43.67 -35.38 23.81
N LEU A 393 -43.32 -36.25 22.87
CA LEU A 393 -44.14 -36.51 21.68
C LEU A 393 -45.47 -37.12 22.07
N ASN A 394 -45.48 -38.02 23.08
CA ASN A 394 -46.65 -38.72 23.57
C ASN A 394 -47.47 -37.94 24.65
N MET A 395 -47.06 -36.71 25.00
CA MET A 395 -47.72 -35.93 26.03
C MET A 395 -49.03 -35.32 25.52
N ASP A 396 -50.07 -35.44 26.32
CA ASP A 396 -51.40 -34.85 26.07
C ASP A 396 -52.05 -35.25 24.72
N VAL A 397 -51.68 -36.41 24.19
CA VAL A 397 -52.15 -36.87 22.88
C VAL A 397 -53.57 -37.41 22.96
N GLY A 398 -53.95 -37.80 24.17
CA GLY A 398 -55.21 -38.49 24.42
C GLY A 398 -55.07 -40.02 24.26
N ALA A 399 -56.10 -40.72 24.61
CA ALA A 399 -56.14 -42.17 24.51
C ALA A 399 -57.42 -42.60 23.86
N ILE A 400 -57.41 -43.74 23.22
CA ILE A 400 -58.64 -44.40 22.82
C ILE A 400 -59.32 -44.86 24.09
N PRO A 401 -60.54 -44.41 24.38
CA PRO A 401 -61.18 -44.78 25.57
C PRO A 401 -61.45 -46.32 25.63
N MET A 402 -60.97 -46.93 26.70
CA MET A 402 -61.32 -48.35 26.97
C MET A 402 -62.55 -48.37 27.86
N TYR A 403 -63.64 -48.45 27.27
CA TYR A 403 -64.90 -48.39 27.94
C TYR A 403 -65.32 -49.75 28.44
N GLU A 404 -64.65 -50.33 29.43
CA GLU A 404 -65.15 -51.51 30.15
C GLU A 404 -66.46 -51.20 30.83
N THR A 405 -66.60 -50.03 31.43
CA THR A 405 -67.82 -49.57 32.05
C THR A 405 -68.89 -49.20 31.04
N ASP A 406 -68.56 -48.53 29.94
CA ASP A 406 -69.57 -48.09 28.98
C ASP A 406 -70.07 -49.28 28.15
N VAL A 407 -69.20 -50.19 27.81
CA VAL A 407 -69.62 -51.46 27.18
C VAL A 407 -70.51 -52.27 28.06
N ARG A 408 -70.25 -52.34 29.37
CA ARG A 408 -71.10 -52.98 30.32
C ARG A 408 -72.45 -52.26 30.46
N VAL A 409 -72.44 -50.98 30.62
CA VAL A 409 -73.63 -50.14 30.71
C VAL A 409 -74.54 -50.29 29.50
N LEU A 410 -73.91 -50.19 28.33
CA LEU A 410 -74.62 -50.43 27.03
C LEU A 410 -75.18 -51.80 26.93
N PHE A 411 -74.50 -52.84 27.36
CA PHE A 411 -75.06 -54.21 27.41
C PHE A 411 -76.04 -54.47 28.47
N ASP A 412 -75.95 -53.76 29.59
CA ASP A 412 -76.96 -53.89 30.73
C ASP A 412 -78.22 -53.07 30.40
N GLN A 413 -78.15 -52.00 29.65
CA GLN A 413 -79.33 -51.25 29.20
C GLN A 413 -80.09 -51.88 28.02
N VAL A 414 -79.44 -52.70 27.22
CA VAL A 414 -80.05 -53.42 26.11
C VAL A 414 -80.45 -54.86 26.55
N GLN A 415 -81.59 -55.09 27.04
CA GLN A 415 -82.15 -56.44 27.36
C GLN A 415 -82.47 -57.31 26.16
N GLY A 416 -82.07 -56.97 25.05
CA GLY A 416 -82.03 -57.75 23.82
C GLY A 416 -80.88 -57.28 23.01
N ILE A 417 -80.09 -58.12 22.52
CA ILE A 417 -78.88 -57.92 21.86
C ILE A 417 -79.10 -57.09 20.57
N ASP A 418 -79.09 -55.81 20.72
CA ASP A 418 -79.18 -55.00 19.57
C ASP A 418 -77.79 -54.73 18.95
N HIS A 419 -77.58 -55.38 17.83
CA HIS A 419 -76.34 -55.35 17.07
C HIS A 419 -76.07 -53.93 16.54
N THR A 420 -77.08 -53.04 16.65
CA THR A 420 -76.98 -51.65 16.13
C THR A 420 -76.11 -50.76 16.99
N LEU A 421 -75.87 -51.08 18.29
CA LEU A 421 -75.04 -50.25 19.21
C LEU A 421 -73.52 -50.50 19.06
N VAL A 422 -73.12 -51.66 18.62
CA VAL A 422 -71.67 -51.96 18.39
C VAL A 422 -71.06 -51.05 17.32
N PRO A 423 -71.79 -50.81 16.18
CA PRO A 423 -71.26 -49.84 15.20
C PRO A 423 -71.07 -48.43 15.74
N GLN A 424 -71.96 -47.95 16.69
CA GLN A 424 -71.81 -46.62 17.28
C GLN A 424 -70.58 -46.50 18.19
N LEU A 425 -70.29 -47.52 18.97
CA LEU A 425 -69.16 -47.59 19.84
C LEU A 425 -67.84 -47.64 19.06
N LEU A 426 -67.85 -48.45 18.00
CA LEU A 426 -66.73 -48.53 17.07
C LEU A 426 -66.51 -47.19 16.34
N THR A 427 -67.61 -46.55 15.95
CA THR A 427 -67.58 -45.24 15.32
C THR A 427 -66.92 -44.19 16.25
N GLN A 428 -67.30 -44.21 17.57
CA GLN A 428 -66.68 -43.32 18.56
C GLN A 428 -65.21 -43.58 18.75
N MET A 429 -64.76 -44.85 18.81
CA MET A 429 -63.35 -45.22 18.88
C MET A 429 -62.60 -44.74 17.59
N LEU A 430 -63.19 -44.94 16.42
CA LEU A 430 -62.63 -44.51 15.14
C LEU A 430 -62.62 -42.99 15.00
N HIS A 431 -63.57 -42.23 15.56
CA HIS A 431 -63.54 -40.77 15.59
C HIS A 431 -62.40 -40.21 16.43
N LYS A 432 -62.04 -40.85 17.53
CA LYS A 432 -60.95 -40.41 18.40
C LYS A 432 -59.53 -40.60 17.76
N LYS A 433 -59.37 -41.58 16.88
CA LYS A 433 -58.12 -41.89 16.25
C LYS A 433 -57.56 -40.71 15.44
N PRO A 434 -58.31 -40.05 14.52
CA PRO A 434 -57.79 -38.93 13.74
C PRO A 434 -57.35 -37.75 14.66
N GLU A 435 -58.06 -37.51 15.76
CA GLU A 435 -57.71 -36.49 16.74
C GLU A 435 -56.32 -36.79 17.38
N ILE A 436 -56.14 -38.05 17.83
CA ILE A 436 -54.88 -38.53 18.43
C ILE A 436 -53.73 -38.41 17.44
N LEU A 437 -53.95 -38.87 16.19
CA LEU A 437 -52.93 -38.78 15.14
C LEU A 437 -52.55 -37.32 14.80
N GLY A 438 -53.56 -36.43 14.76
CA GLY A 438 -53.37 -35.00 14.60
C GLY A 438 -52.59 -34.37 15.76
N ASN A 439 -52.82 -34.86 16.98
CA ASN A 439 -52.07 -34.39 18.16
C ASN A 439 -50.59 -34.82 18.06
N TYR A 440 -50.27 -36.04 17.61
CA TYR A 440 -48.89 -36.45 17.39
C TYR A 440 -48.18 -35.58 16.36
N ALA A 441 -48.83 -35.27 15.26
CA ALA A 441 -48.28 -34.39 14.22
C ALA A 441 -47.97 -32.98 14.78
N ARG A 442 -48.91 -32.39 15.55
CA ARG A 442 -48.72 -31.10 16.20
C ARG A 442 -47.59 -31.12 17.24
N ASN A 443 -47.57 -32.18 18.06
CA ASN A 443 -46.51 -32.38 19.04
C ASN A 443 -45.14 -32.53 18.36
N ARG A 444 -45.07 -33.27 17.24
CA ARG A 444 -43.82 -33.41 16.44
C ARG A 444 -43.32 -32.05 15.96
N GLU A 445 -44.17 -31.20 15.36
CA GLU A 445 -43.83 -29.87 14.88
C GLU A 445 -43.31 -28.98 15.98
N SER A 446 -44.09 -28.90 17.10
CA SER A 446 -43.68 -28.14 18.26
C SER A 446 -42.37 -28.67 18.87
N LEU A 447 -42.23 -29.98 18.97
CA LEU A 447 -41.03 -30.61 19.53
C LEU A 447 -39.79 -30.32 18.65
N THR A 448 -39.92 -30.38 17.31
CA THR A 448 -38.87 -30.09 16.37
C THR A 448 -38.36 -28.66 16.56
N GLN A 449 -39.28 -27.69 16.57
CA GLN A 449 -38.94 -26.26 16.75
C GLN A 449 -38.31 -26.00 18.12
N ASN A 450 -38.90 -26.47 19.19
CA ASN A 450 -38.43 -26.19 20.54
C ASN A 450 -37.09 -26.87 20.86
N THR A 451 -36.87 -28.11 20.36
CA THR A 451 -35.68 -28.88 20.69
C THR A 451 -34.44 -28.24 20.08
N ILE A 452 -34.48 -27.76 18.84
CA ILE A 452 -33.33 -27.14 18.18
C ILE A 452 -33.00 -25.77 18.80
N VAL A 453 -34.03 -24.99 19.15
CA VAL A 453 -33.82 -23.67 19.80
C VAL A 453 -33.12 -23.86 21.16
N VAL A 454 -33.63 -24.80 22.01
CA VAL A 454 -33.01 -25.09 23.29
C VAL A 454 -31.58 -25.61 23.14
N LEU A 455 -31.32 -26.46 22.16
CA LEU A 455 -29.96 -26.95 21.86
C LEU A 455 -29.06 -25.81 21.46
N ARG A 456 -29.49 -24.97 20.50
CA ARG A 456 -28.72 -23.80 20.03
C ARG A 456 -28.38 -22.85 21.18
N ASP A 457 -29.38 -22.47 21.96
CA ASP A 457 -29.20 -21.51 23.07
C ASP A 457 -28.20 -22.03 24.11
N LYS A 458 -28.27 -23.36 24.41
CA LYS A 458 -27.31 -24.00 25.34
C LYS A 458 -25.91 -24.01 24.78
N LEU A 459 -25.74 -24.34 23.49
CA LEU A 459 -24.44 -24.35 22.84
C LEU A 459 -23.83 -22.95 22.76
N LEU A 460 -24.65 -21.92 22.46
CA LEU A 460 -24.20 -20.54 22.48
C LEU A 460 -23.77 -20.09 23.87
N ALA A 461 -24.53 -20.45 24.92
CA ALA A 461 -24.14 -20.18 26.29
C ALA A 461 -22.80 -20.88 26.66
N PHE A 462 -22.55 -22.08 26.16
CA PHE A 462 -21.30 -22.79 26.40
C PHE A 462 -20.11 -22.15 25.68
N CYS A 463 -20.32 -21.54 24.51
CA CYS A 463 -19.25 -20.83 23.78
C CYS A 463 -18.59 -19.75 24.64
N VAL A 464 -19.34 -19.10 25.51
CA VAL A 464 -18.89 -18.00 26.37
C VAL A 464 -18.67 -18.43 27.82
N ASP A 465 -18.83 -19.70 28.13
CA ASP A 465 -18.60 -20.28 29.47
C ASP A 465 -17.09 -20.61 29.64
N ARG A 466 -16.51 -20.12 30.74
CA ARG A 466 -15.09 -20.29 31.06
C ARG A 466 -14.65 -21.75 31.20
N SER A 467 -15.56 -22.62 31.65
CA SER A 467 -15.30 -24.05 31.86
C SER A 467 -15.49 -24.90 30.58
N ARG A 468 -16.01 -24.33 29.52
CA ARG A 468 -16.40 -25.04 28.27
C ARG A 468 -15.79 -24.40 27.02
N GLY A 469 -16.21 -23.22 26.68
CA GLY A 469 -15.69 -22.49 25.52
C GLY A 469 -16.23 -22.93 24.15
N PRO A 470 -15.86 -22.25 23.09
CA PRO A 470 -16.39 -22.48 21.74
C PRO A 470 -15.99 -23.85 21.17
N ILE A 471 -14.78 -24.33 21.47
CA ILE A 471 -14.29 -25.63 21.00
C ILE A 471 -15.14 -26.76 21.60
N TYR A 472 -15.43 -26.68 22.88
CA TYR A 472 -16.31 -27.64 23.55
C TYR A 472 -17.71 -27.70 22.89
N SER A 473 -18.32 -26.54 22.58
CA SER A 473 -19.61 -26.48 21.90
C SER A 473 -19.58 -27.09 20.49
N ALA A 474 -18.52 -26.85 19.76
CA ALA A 474 -18.35 -27.45 18.42
C ALA A 474 -18.11 -28.97 18.50
N LEU A 475 -17.37 -29.44 19.50
CA LEU A 475 -17.13 -30.87 19.73
C LEU A 475 -18.39 -31.62 20.13
N LEU A 476 -19.35 -31.00 20.82
CA LEU A 476 -20.67 -31.60 21.08
C LEU A 476 -21.42 -31.95 19.78
N LEU A 477 -21.22 -31.16 18.70
CA LEU A 477 -21.85 -31.38 17.40
C LEU A 477 -21.00 -32.20 16.43
N ARG A 478 -19.68 -32.25 16.64
CA ARG A 478 -18.74 -32.88 15.72
C ARG A 478 -17.70 -33.70 16.47
N ASN A 479 -17.60 -34.96 16.13
CA ASN A 479 -16.55 -35.84 16.64
C ASN A 479 -15.26 -35.64 15.84
N TYR A 480 -14.22 -35.09 16.49
CA TYR A 480 -12.89 -34.94 15.92
C TYR A 480 -12.06 -36.23 16.01
N LYS A 481 -12.41 -37.12 16.91
CA LYS A 481 -11.75 -38.42 17.09
C LYS A 481 -12.78 -39.53 16.92
N GLN A 482 -12.47 -40.55 16.17
CA GLN A 482 -13.35 -41.70 15.90
C GLN A 482 -13.84 -42.45 17.14
N THR A 483 -13.30 -42.10 18.33
CA THR A 483 -13.61 -42.77 19.61
C THR A 483 -14.60 -42.00 20.48
N ASP A 484 -14.83 -40.71 20.22
CA ASP A 484 -15.71 -39.89 21.05
C ASP A 484 -17.14 -39.86 20.47
N ARG A 485 -18.16 -39.93 21.36
CA ARG A 485 -19.55 -39.74 20.95
C ARG A 485 -19.85 -38.27 20.80
N ASP A 486 -20.55 -37.91 19.74
CA ASP A 486 -21.11 -36.60 19.49
C ASP A 486 -22.65 -36.68 19.41
N MET A 487 -23.32 -35.51 19.30
CA MET A 487 -24.75 -35.44 19.19
C MET A 487 -25.30 -36.17 17.96
N VAL A 488 -24.55 -36.14 16.86
CA VAL A 488 -24.91 -36.83 15.61
C VAL A 488 -24.93 -38.35 15.82
N ALA A 489 -23.90 -38.88 16.48
CA ALA A 489 -23.79 -40.31 16.80
C ALA A 489 -24.91 -40.75 17.74
N ILE A 490 -25.25 -39.91 18.72
CA ILE A 490 -26.34 -40.18 19.64
C ILE A 490 -27.70 -40.24 18.91
N ILE A 491 -28.00 -39.26 18.06
CA ILE A 491 -29.21 -39.24 17.24
C ILE A 491 -29.27 -40.43 16.26
N GLN A 492 -28.11 -40.82 15.68
CA GLN A 492 -28.02 -42.05 14.87
C GLN A 492 -28.38 -43.30 15.68
N GLY A 493 -28.00 -43.37 16.95
CA GLY A 493 -28.43 -44.36 17.90
C GLY A 493 -29.95 -44.36 18.07
N TYR A 494 -30.56 -43.19 18.16
CA TYR A 494 -32.05 -43.06 18.28
C TYR A 494 -32.76 -43.56 17.02
N ILE A 495 -32.25 -43.35 15.83
CA ILE A 495 -32.79 -43.91 14.59
C ILE A 495 -32.81 -45.45 14.69
N THR A 496 -31.72 -46.02 15.16
CA THR A 496 -31.61 -47.49 15.30
C THR A 496 -32.58 -48.04 16.32
N GLU A 497 -32.69 -47.38 17.49
CA GLU A 497 -33.59 -47.74 18.56
C GLU A 497 -35.05 -47.60 18.11
N ASN A 498 -35.42 -46.48 17.46
CA ASN A 498 -36.76 -46.23 16.98
C ASN A 498 -37.18 -47.25 15.92
N ASN A 499 -36.33 -47.55 14.92
CA ASN A 499 -36.59 -48.57 13.88
C ASN A 499 -36.84 -49.93 14.51
N LYS A 500 -36.08 -50.30 15.55
CA LYS A 500 -36.31 -51.55 16.27
C LYS A 500 -37.69 -51.53 16.97
N ASN A 501 -38.04 -50.48 17.70
CA ASN A 501 -39.28 -50.31 18.40
C ASN A 501 -40.47 -50.30 17.41
N GLU A 502 -40.36 -49.62 16.31
CA GLU A 502 -41.34 -49.55 15.25
C GLU A 502 -41.57 -50.94 14.63
N SER A 503 -40.49 -51.67 14.29
CA SER A 503 -40.59 -53.02 13.73
C SER A 503 -41.29 -54.00 14.70
N GLN A 504 -40.92 -53.92 15.98
CA GLN A 504 -41.63 -54.68 17.02
C GLN A 504 -43.09 -54.34 17.14
N ALA A 505 -43.42 -53.03 17.11
CA ALA A 505 -44.79 -52.56 17.18
C ALA A 505 -45.61 -53.01 15.94
N ARG A 506 -45.02 -53.01 14.76
CA ARG A 506 -45.64 -53.48 13.50
C ARG A 506 -45.91 -55.00 13.57
N ALA A 507 -44.97 -55.80 14.04
CA ALA A 507 -45.15 -57.25 14.19
C ALA A 507 -46.29 -57.57 15.18
N ILE A 508 -46.40 -56.79 16.28
CA ILE A 508 -47.52 -56.92 17.21
C ILE A 508 -48.82 -56.46 16.53
N LEU A 509 -48.80 -55.41 15.69
CA LEU A 509 -50.01 -54.98 14.98
C LEU A 509 -50.53 -56.05 14.02
N GLU A 510 -49.69 -56.71 13.29
CA GLU A 510 -50.08 -57.87 12.43
C GLU A 510 -50.74 -59.01 13.26
N LEU A 511 -50.20 -59.28 14.45
CA LEU A 511 -50.83 -60.23 15.36
C LEU A 511 -52.18 -59.76 15.82
N ARG A 512 -52.29 -58.45 16.23
CA ARG A 512 -53.61 -57.85 16.66
C ARG A 512 -54.62 -57.80 15.51
N GLU A 513 -54.20 -57.62 14.29
CA GLU A 513 -55.00 -57.66 13.10
C GLU A 513 -55.63 -59.07 12.91
N SER A 514 -54.78 -60.09 13.05
CA SER A 514 -55.26 -61.51 12.97
C SER A 514 -56.23 -61.87 14.11
N GLU A 515 -55.96 -61.38 15.31
CA GLU A 515 -56.84 -61.56 16.49
C GLU A 515 -58.20 -60.84 16.27
N LEU A 516 -58.14 -59.60 15.72
CA LEU A 516 -59.33 -58.84 15.37
C LEU A 516 -60.18 -59.57 14.33
N ALA A 517 -59.56 -60.07 13.28
CA ALA A 517 -60.22 -60.83 12.22
C ALA A 517 -60.88 -62.15 12.77
N LYS A 518 -60.20 -62.80 13.72
CA LYS A 518 -60.72 -63.97 14.41
C LYS A 518 -61.91 -63.55 15.33
N ALA A 519 -61.76 -62.52 16.14
CA ALA A 519 -62.83 -62.08 17.05
C ALA A 519 -64.04 -61.57 16.28
N LEU A 520 -63.90 -60.95 15.13
CA LEU A 520 -64.99 -60.49 14.25
C LEU A 520 -65.72 -61.70 13.72
N ARG A 521 -65.03 -62.71 13.18
CA ARG A 521 -65.70 -63.95 12.70
C ARG A 521 -66.39 -64.70 13.77
N GLU A 522 -65.86 -64.86 14.98
CA GLU A 522 -66.48 -65.44 16.14
C GLU A 522 -67.70 -64.63 16.67
N PHE A 523 -67.64 -63.28 16.58
CA PHE A 523 -68.81 -62.49 16.90
C PHE A 523 -69.91 -62.63 15.86
N GLN A 524 -69.58 -62.62 14.56
CA GLN A 524 -70.56 -62.75 13.50
C GLN A 524 -71.30 -64.16 13.50
N SER A 525 -70.57 -65.19 13.93
CA SER A 525 -71.12 -66.57 14.03
C SER A 525 -71.63 -66.91 15.42
N SER A 526 -71.79 -65.93 16.32
CA SER A 526 -72.21 -66.10 17.67
C SER A 526 -73.73 -66.46 17.83
N ASN A 527 -74.08 -67.36 18.76
CA ASN A 527 -75.42 -67.62 19.14
C ASN A 527 -75.87 -66.71 20.34
N PRO A 528 -77.15 -66.63 20.66
CA PRO A 528 -77.66 -65.71 21.73
C PRO A 528 -77.05 -65.96 23.10
N PHE A 529 -76.56 -67.11 23.45
CA PHE A 529 -75.99 -67.47 24.73
C PHE A 529 -74.54 -66.99 24.95
N ASN A 530 -73.77 -66.90 23.87
CA ASN A 530 -72.39 -66.50 23.97
C ASN A 530 -72.05 -65.09 23.35
N ARG A 531 -73.09 -64.50 22.77
CA ARG A 531 -72.97 -63.28 21.98
C ARG A 531 -72.34 -62.13 22.75
N ARG A 532 -72.77 -61.95 24.02
CA ARG A 532 -72.29 -60.95 24.93
C ARG A 532 -70.73 -61.06 25.08
N LYS A 533 -70.29 -62.28 25.41
CA LYS A 533 -68.88 -62.59 25.59
C LYS A 533 -68.08 -62.40 24.31
N ARG A 534 -68.62 -62.78 23.17
CA ARG A 534 -67.95 -62.60 21.84
C ARG A 534 -67.99 -61.19 21.42
N CYS A 535 -68.97 -60.36 21.71
CA CYS A 535 -69.01 -58.92 21.46
C CYS A 535 -67.90 -58.21 22.30
N GLN A 536 -67.86 -58.52 23.62
CA GLN A 536 -66.78 -57.96 24.47
C GLN A 536 -65.40 -58.31 23.91
N ALA A 537 -65.17 -59.54 23.53
CA ALA A 537 -63.90 -59.96 22.93
C ALA A 537 -63.59 -59.20 21.63
N TYR A 538 -64.58 -58.93 20.80
CA TYR A 538 -64.40 -58.14 19.57
C TYR A 538 -64.11 -56.66 19.86
N VAL A 539 -64.82 -56.06 20.82
CA VAL A 539 -64.51 -54.66 21.21
C VAL A 539 -63.11 -54.52 21.80
N PHE A 540 -62.69 -55.49 22.65
CA PHE A 540 -61.33 -55.54 23.16
C PHE A 540 -60.31 -55.74 22.05
N ALA A 541 -60.62 -56.60 21.09
CA ALA A 541 -59.74 -56.81 19.92
C ALA A 541 -59.57 -55.55 19.04
N VAL A 542 -60.69 -54.79 18.81
CA VAL A 542 -60.65 -53.54 18.11
C VAL A 542 -59.87 -52.48 18.88
N HIS A 543 -60.10 -52.36 20.23
CA HIS A 543 -59.36 -51.45 21.06
C HIS A 543 -57.88 -51.80 21.05
N ALA A 544 -57.50 -53.08 21.20
CA ALA A 544 -56.12 -53.57 21.17
C ALA A 544 -55.48 -53.26 19.82
N TYR A 545 -56.17 -53.47 18.68
CA TYR A 545 -55.72 -53.14 17.37
C TYR A 545 -55.46 -51.63 17.18
N LEU A 546 -56.50 -50.79 17.51
CA LEU A 546 -56.41 -49.36 17.36
C LEU A 546 -55.28 -48.76 18.26
N SER A 547 -55.20 -49.24 19.50
CA SER A 547 -54.16 -48.82 20.43
C SER A 547 -52.77 -49.19 19.90
N GLN A 548 -52.63 -50.34 19.28
CA GLN A 548 -51.33 -50.73 18.69
C GLN A 548 -51.05 -50.01 17.41
N GLU A 549 -52.04 -49.71 16.59
CA GLU A 549 -51.90 -48.87 15.39
C GLU A 549 -51.47 -47.44 15.74
N ILE A 550 -52.01 -46.86 16.79
CA ILE A 550 -51.58 -45.57 17.33
C ILE A 550 -50.14 -45.66 17.83
N LYS A 551 -49.77 -46.75 18.48
CA LYS A 551 -48.38 -46.96 18.93
C LYS A 551 -47.38 -47.05 17.76
N VAL A 552 -47.77 -47.72 16.65
CA VAL A 552 -46.96 -47.72 15.40
C VAL A 552 -46.85 -46.31 14.86
N HIS A 553 -47.95 -45.56 14.85
CA HIS A 553 -47.93 -44.17 14.39
C HIS A 553 -47.06 -43.25 15.27
N LEU A 554 -47.05 -43.47 16.61
CA LEU A 554 -46.13 -42.77 17.51
C LEU A 554 -44.68 -42.99 17.12
N TYR A 555 -44.28 -44.24 16.79
CA TYR A 555 -42.91 -44.49 16.35
C TYR A 555 -42.62 -43.97 14.95
N ASP A 556 -43.59 -43.94 14.06
CA ASP A 556 -43.49 -43.31 12.74
C ASP A 556 -43.27 -41.81 12.86
N GLU A 557 -44.07 -41.11 13.69
CA GLU A 557 -43.90 -39.67 13.97
C GLU A 557 -42.58 -39.38 14.72
N MET A 558 -42.18 -40.28 15.65
CA MET A 558 -40.87 -40.18 16.29
C MET A 558 -39.72 -40.34 15.30
N GLY A 559 -39.87 -41.25 14.31
CA GLY A 559 -38.88 -41.45 13.25
C GLY A 559 -38.76 -40.22 12.35
N LYS A 560 -39.85 -39.54 12.00
CA LYS A 560 -39.85 -38.27 11.28
C LYS A 560 -39.18 -37.17 12.10
N PHE A 561 -39.53 -37.02 13.38
CA PHE A 561 -38.92 -36.08 14.29
C PHE A 561 -37.38 -36.27 14.36
N ILE A 562 -36.91 -37.52 14.57
CA ILE A 562 -35.47 -37.79 14.71
C ILE A 562 -34.71 -37.41 13.41
N LYS A 563 -35.31 -37.68 12.22
CA LYS A 563 -34.70 -37.28 10.95
C LYS A 563 -34.66 -35.77 10.81
N ASP A 564 -35.75 -35.08 11.08
CA ASP A 564 -35.81 -33.62 11.03
C ASP A 564 -34.81 -33.00 12.03
N PHE A 565 -34.75 -33.53 13.26
CA PHE A 565 -33.81 -33.09 14.28
C PHE A 565 -32.33 -33.34 13.86
N MET A 566 -32.04 -34.50 13.25
CA MET A 566 -30.73 -34.78 12.71
C MET A 566 -30.31 -33.73 11.66
N LEU A 567 -31.21 -33.43 10.70
CA LEU A 567 -30.94 -32.43 9.66
C LEU A 567 -30.68 -31.05 10.24
N GLN A 568 -31.45 -30.64 11.24
CA GLN A 568 -31.27 -29.35 11.91
C GLN A 568 -29.97 -29.29 12.71
N VAL A 569 -29.57 -30.37 13.38
CA VAL A 569 -28.30 -30.47 14.10
C VAL A 569 -27.13 -30.39 13.10
N LEU A 570 -27.23 -31.05 11.93
CA LEU A 570 -26.21 -30.95 10.89
C LEU A 570 -26.12 -29.54 10.31
N SER A 571 -27.25 -28.89 10.03
CA SER A 571 -27.29 -27.49 9.57
C SER A 571 -26.67 -26.54 10.61
N LEU A 572 -27.05 -26.66 11.88
CA LEU A 572 -26.49 -25.88 12.97
C LEU A 572 -24.96 -26.04 13.09
N ARG A 573 -24.46 -27.27 12.92
CA ARG A 573 -23.03 -27.57 12.89
C ARG A 573 -22.33 -26.90 11.72
N ASP A 574 -22.84 -27.15 10.50
CA ASP A 574 -22.13 -26.83 9.26
C ASP A 574 -22.28 -25.34 8.86
N GLU A 575 -23.43 -24.74 9.18
CA GLU A 575 -23.72 -23.35 8.79
C GLU A 575 -23.33 -22.33 9.87
N PHE A 576 -23.20 -22.72 11.13
CA PHE A 576 -22.92 -21.79 12.21
C PHE A 576 -21.68 -22.16 13.04
N PHE A 577 -21.68 -23.29 13.75
CA PHE A 577 -20.60 -23.57 14.73
C PHE A 577 -19.26 -23.91 14.10
N SER A 578 -19.24 -24.64 12.99
CA SER A 578 -17.99 -24.92 12.29
C SER A 578 -17.36 -23.67 11.65
N PRO A 579 -18.14 -22.81 10.95
CA PRO A 579 -17.63 -21.52 10.50
C PRO A 579 -17.20 -20.60 11.64
N LEU A 580 -17.95 -20.50 12.73
CA LEU A 580 -17.57 -19.70 13.90
C LEU A 580 -16.19 -20.15 14.46
N LEU A 581 -16.03 -21.45 14.65
CA LEU A 581 -14.76 -22.01 15.16
C LEU A 581 -13.61 -21.74 14.20
N GLU A 582 -13.83 -21.95 12.88
CA GLU A 582 -12.83 -21.63 11.84
C GLU A 582 -12.40 -20.16 11.90
N LYS A 583 -13.34 -19.23 12.12
CA LYS A 583 -12.99 -17.81 12.22
C LYS A 583 -12.18 -17.51 13.49
N ILE A 584 -12.53 -18.09 14.62
CA ILE A 584 -11.78 -17.93 15.88
C ILE A 584 -10.37 -18.53 15.73
N ASP A 585 -10.25 -19.73 15.18
CA ASP A 585 -8.95 -20.38 14.94
C ASP A 585 -8.08 -19.56 13.97
N ASN A 586 -8.64 -19.03 12.88
CA ASN A 586 -7.94 -18.16 11.95
C ASN A 586 -7.43 -16.87 12.62
N VAL A 587 -8.19 -16.28 13.53
CA VAL A 587 -7.76 -15.11 14.30
C VAL A 587 -6.62 -15.49 15.26
N ALA A 588 -6.74 -16.62 15.96
CA ALA A 588 -5.69 -17.13 16.85
C ALA A 588 -4.38 -17.40 16.10
N GLU A 589 -4.45 -18.08 14.93
CA GLU A 589 -3.30 -18.35 14.09
C GLU A 589 -2.68 -17.05 13.56
N THR A 590 -3.52 -16.05 13.20
CA THR A 590 -3.05 -14.75 12.72
C THR A 590 -2.29 -14.00 13.80
N PHE A 591 -2.79 -13.96 15.02
CA PHE A 591 -2.08 -13.32 16.13
C PHE A 591 -0.77 -14.01 16.44
N LYS A 592 -0.74 -15.33 16.42
CA LYS A 592 0.47 -16.12 16.61
C LYS A 592 1.50 -15.85 15.50
N ALA A 593 1.08 -15.84 14.24
CA ALA A 593 1.94 -15.53 13.10
C ALA A 593 2.48 -14.09 13.15
N ASN A 594 1.65 -13.13 13.54
CA ASN A 594 2.08 -11.74 13.74
C ASN A 594 3.11 -11.63 14.85
N PHE A 595 2.90 -12.30 15.99
CA PHE A 595 3.85 -12.37 17.10
C PHE A 595 5.18 -12.99 16.69
N ASP A 596 5.14 -14.13 15.97
CA ASP A 596 6.34 -14.78 15.44
C ASP A 596 7.10 -13.90 14.44
N THR A 597 6.37 -13.13 13.67
CA THR A 597 6.95 -12.16 12.72
C THR A 597 7.59 -10.99 13.46
N LEU A 598 6.96 -10.44 14.48
CA LEU A 598 7.52 -9.38 15.33
C LEU A 598 8.80 -9.84 16.05
N ASN A 599 8.85 -11.09 16.48
CA ASN A 599 10.03 -11.67 17.12
C ASN A 599 11.17 -12.00 16.12
N LYS A 600 10.86 -12.25 14.85
CA LYS A 600 11.84 -12.57 13.79
C LYS A 600 12.29 -11.34 13.02
N ASN A 601 11.45 -10.33 12.88
CA ASN A 601 11.75 -9.07 12.20
C ASN A 601 12.52 -8.11 13.12
N VAL A 602 13.68 -8.54 13.51
CA VAL A 602 14.77 -7.62 13.66
C VAL A 602 15.01 -7.09 12.25
N VAL A 603 14.60 -5.82 12.00
CA VAL A 603 15.02 -5.04 10.84
C VAL A 603 14.21 -5.26 9.53
N CYS A 604 13.01 -4.70 9.48
CA CYS A 604 12.74 -3.73 8.42
C CYS A 604 12.69 -2.35 9.08
N ASP A 605 13.82 -1.87 9.53
CA ASP A 605 13.92 -0.50 9.98
C ASP A 605 13.69 0.38 8.76
N ASN A 606 12.53 1.01 8.73
CA ASN A 606 12.36 2.21 7.95
C ASN A 606 13.41 3.18 8.50
N GLU A 607 14.51 3.36 7.78
CA GLU A 607 15.65 4.16 8.25
C GLU A 607 15.27 5.61 8.59
N SER A 608 14.10 6.07 8.09
CA SER A 608 13.51 7.37 8.45
C SER A 608 12.71 7.34 9.75
N ALA A 609 12.44 6.15 10.30
CA ALA A 609 11.65 5.97 11.49
C ALA A 609 12.53 5.55 12.69
N ILE A 610 12.24 6.13 13.84
CA ILE A 610 12.87 5.78 15.13
C ILE A 610 11.78 5.24 16.03
N LYS A 611 11.88 3.99 16.45
CA LYS A 611 11.02 3.46 17.50
C LYS A 611 11.45 4.07 18.82
N ILE A 612 10.57 4.82 19.48
CA ILE A 612 10.85 5.40 20.80
C ILE A 612 11.07 4.29 21.81
N VAL A 613 10.23 3.25 21.74
CA VAL A 613 10.37 2.00 22.48
C VAL A 613 10.19 0.86 21.49
N GLY A 614 10.80 -0.28 21.73
CA GLY A 614 10.69 -1.46 20.86
C GLY A 614 10.43 -2.72 21.66
N LEU A 615 9.87 -3.73 21.01
CA LEU A 615 9.70 -5.06 21.61
C LEU A 615 11.02 -5.84 21.78
N ASP A 616 12.12 -5.29 21.31
CA ASP A 616 13.49 -5.71 21.60
C ASP A 616 13.99 -5.22 22.97
N ASP A 617 13.27 -4.31 23.62
CA ASP A 617 13.54 -3.83 24.96
C ASP A 617 12.93 -4.78 25.99
N ASP A 618 13.76 -5.51 26.72
CA ASP A 618 13.33 -6.47 27.75
C ASP A 618 12.51 -5.79 28.87
N SER A 619 12.79 -4.53 29.17
CA SER A 619 12.06 -3.78 30.19
C SER A 619 10.62 -3.47 29.76
N LEU A 620 10.43 -3.15 28.48
CA LEU A 620 9.10 -2.94 27.93
C LEU A 620 8.30 -4.24 27.90
N LYS A 621 8.91 -5.35 27.42
CA LYS A 621 8.25 -6.66 27.43
C LYS A 621 7.83 -7.08 28.82
N ALA A 622 8.72 -6.96 29.81
CA ALA A 622 8.40 -7.28 31.17
C ALA A 622 7.23 -6.45 31.72
N SER A 623 7.20 -5.15 31.43
CA SER A 623 6.07 -4.28 31.81
C SER A 623 4.77 -4.68 31.11
N LEU A 624 4.83 -5.06 29.83
CA LEU A 624 3.64 -5.50 29.08
C LEU A 624 3.14 -6.86 29.57
N ASP A 625 4.05 -7.78 29.92
CA ASP A 625 3.69 -9.07 30.51
C ASP A 625 3.05 -8.92 31.90
N GLU A 626 3.58 -8.03 32.75
CA GLU A 626 2.94 -7.67 34.03
C GLU A 626 1.54 -7.08 33.82
N ASP A 627 1.37 -6.22 32.82
CA ASP A 627 0.06 -5.67 32.47
C ASP A 627 -0.91 -6.78 32.02
N VAL A 628 -0.45 -7.76 31.21
CA VAL A 628 -1.26 -8.91 30.77
C VAL A 628 -1.61 -9.85 31.93
N GLU A 629 -0.68 -10.10 32.84
CA GLU A 629 -0.92 -10.96 34.05
C GLU A 629 -2.02 -10.39 34.93
N GLN A 630 -2.23 -9.08 34.96
CA GLN A 630 -3.31 -8.44 35.70
C GLN A 630 -4.67 -8.56 35.02
N LEU A 631 -4.72 -8.98 33.75
CA LEU A 631 -5.94 -9.12 32.98
C LEU A 631 -6.55 -10.52 33.12
N ASP A 632 -7.87 -10.57 33.12
CA ASP A 632 -8.58 -11.82 32.87
C ASP A 632 -8.64 -12.11 31.36
N CYS A 633 -7.53 -12.58 30.80
CA CYS A 633 -7.40 -12.89 29.38
C CYS A 633 -8.47 -13.85 28.88
N THR A 634 -8.85 -14.85 29.70
CA THR A 634 -9.92 -15.79 29.33
C THR A 634 -11.26 -15.06 29.17
N SER A 635 -11.58 -14.13 30.08
CA SER A 635 -12.80 -13.33 29.94
C SER A 635 -12.80 -12.47 28.66
N ILE A 636 -11.66 -11.87 28.32
CA ILE A 636 -11.54 -11.04 27.09
C ILE A 636 -11.75 -11.91 25.84
N VAL A 637 -11.14 -13.08 25.79
CA VAL A 637 -11.32 -14.03 24.66
C VAL A 637 -12.78 -14.46 24.54
N LEU A 638 -13.44 -14.78 25.67
CA LEU A 638 -14.85 -15.16 25.64
C LEU A 638 -15.78 -13.99 25.25
N GLN A 639 -15.45 -12.75 25.67
CA GLN A 639 -16.15 -11.55 25.18
C GLN A 639 -15.99 -11.35 23.68
N PHE A 640 -14.82 -11.65 23.13
CA PHE A 640 -14.59 -11.64 21.70
C PHE A 640 -15.46 -12.70 20.99
N VAL A 641 -15.51 -13.91 21.53
CA VAL A 641 -16.41 -14.95 21.01
C VAL A 641 -17.88 -14.49 21.05
N GLN A 642 -18.32 -13.87 22.15
CA GLN A 642 -19.64 -13.27 22.24
C GLN A 642 -19.87 -12.20 21.18
N HIS A 643 -18.87 -11.34 20.96
CA HIS A 643 -18.94 -10.30 19.91
C HIS A 643 -19.13 -10.88 18.51
N LEU A 644 -18.49 -12.02 18.20
CA LEU A 644 -18.73 -12.75 16.95
C LEU A 644 -20.15 -13.30 16.88
N ILE A 645 -20.64 -13.93 17.97
CA ILE A 645 -21.98 -14.50 18.04
C ILE A 645 -23.06 -13.44 17.84
N ASP A 646 -22.86 -12.22 18.35
CA ASP A 646 -23.80 -11.10 18.26
C ASP A 646 -23.81 -10.43 16.88
N ASN A 647 -22.76 -10.65 16.04
CA ASN A 647 -22.60 -10.03 14.73
C ASN A 647 -22.41 -11.06 13.60
N PRO A 648 -23.29 -12.07 13.45
CA PRO A 648 -23.10 -13.14 12.48
C PRO A 648 -23.05 -12.66 11.04
N GLN A 649 -23.80 -11.60 10.71
CA GLN A 649 -23.87 -11.00 9.37
C GLN A 649 -22.51 -10.43 8.88
N LYS A 650 -21.58 -10.16 9.80
CA LYS A 650 -20.26 -9.61 9.44
C LYS A 650 -19.25 -10.67 9.03
N TRP A 651 -19.48 -11.95 9.37
CA TRP A 651 -18.52 -13.03 9.13
C TRP A 651 -19.12 -14.28 8.44
N GLU A 652 -20.43 -14.42 8.36
CA GLU A 652 -21.12 -15.53 7.68
C GLU A 652 -20.97 -15.45 6.15
N SER A 653 -20.83 -14.25 5.56
CA SER A 653 -20.67 -14.10 4.12
C SER A 653 -19.27 -14.51 3.65
N ARG A 654 -19.18 -15.33 2.59
CA ARG A 654 -17.95 -15.93 2.05
C ARG A 654 -16.89 -14.95 1.52
N SER A 655 -17.10 -13.65 1.58
CA SER A 655 -16.35 -12.70 0.75
C SER A 655 -15.58 -11.61 1.50
N ASN A 656 -15.46 -11.62 2.87
CA ASN A 656 -14.93 -10.39 3.48
C ASN A 656 -13.95 -10.56 4.64
N ASP A 657 -12.73 -11.00 4.32
CA ASP A 657 -11.61 -10.99 5.27
C ASP A 657 -11.32 -9.58 5.83
N ALA A 658 -11.60 -8.52 5.04
CA ALA A 658 -11.44 -7.13 5.48
C ALA A 658 -12.44 -6.72 6.57
N GLN A 659 -13.71 -7.13 6.46
CA GLN A 659 -14.74 -6.84 7.48
C GLN A 659 -14.45 -7.59 8.78
N ILE A 660 -13.97 -8.82 8.70
CA ILE A 660 -13.58 -9.59 9.89
C ILE A 660 -12.37 -8.92 10.53
N SER A 661 -11.35 -8.56 9.76
CA SER A 661 -10.17 -7.85 10.25
C SER A 661 -10.55 -6.53 10.92
N ALA A 662 -11.45 -5.76 10.34
CA ALA A 662 -11.95 -4.51 10.92
C ALA A 662 -12.68 -4.75 12.24
N MET A 663 -13.56 -5.75 12.31
CA MET A 663 -14.30 -6.10 13.51
C MET A 663 -13.37 -6.58 14.64
N VAL A 664 -12.38 -7.41 14.33
CA VAL A 664 -11.38 -7.88 15.29
C VAL A 664 -10.54 -6.70 15.79
N SER A 665 -10.08 -5.85 14.87
CA SER A 665 -9.30 -4.66 15.22
C SER A 665 -10.10 -3.72 16.11
N GLU A 666 -11.36 -3.44 15.80
CA GLU A 666 -12.25 -2.59 16.60
C GLU A 666 -12.44 -3.14 18.02
N PHE A 667 -12.68 -4.44 18.15
CA PHE A 667 -12.83 -5.08 19.45
C PHE A 667 -11.57 -4.93 20.31
N PHE A 668 -10.40 -5.29 19.76
CA PHE A 668 -9.15 -5.25 20.51
C PHE A 668 -8.66 -3.82 20.76
N VAL A 669 -8.86 -2.87 19.86
CA VAL A 669 -8.62 -1.45 20.09
C VAL A 669 -9.34 -0.99 21.33
N ASN A 670 -10.63 -1.31 21.47
CA ASN A 670 -11.42 -0.92 22.62
C ASN A 670 -10.92 -1.58 23.94
N GLN A 671 -10.53 -2.85 23.89
CA GLN A 671 -10.01 -3.57 25.05
C GLN A 671 -8.61 -3.09 25.47
N LEU A 672 -7.74 -2.79 24.49
CA LEU A 672 -6.36 -2.39 24.74
C LEU A 672 -6.20 -0.89 24.98
N ASN A 673 -7.24 -0.10 24.80
CA ASN A 673 -7.19 1.36 24.91
C ASN A 673 -6.69 1.84 26.30
N ALA A 674 -7.01 1.11 27.36
CA ALA A 674 -6.52 1.41 28.71
C ALA A 674 -5.00 1.26 28.86
N PHE A 675 -4.37 0.36 28.09
CA PHE A 675 -2.92 0.10 28.12
C PHE A 675 -2.16 1.01 27.16
N THR A 676 -2.77 1.39 26.06
CA THR A 676 -2.19 2.26 25.05
C THR A 676 -2.43 3.75 25.33
N SER A 677 -3.22 4.09 26.33
CA SER A 677 -3.42 5.48 26.78
C SER A 677 -2.24 6.05 27.58
N LYS A 678 -1.16 5.26 27.80
CA LYS A 678 0.08 5.79 28.37
C LYS A 678 0.61 6.91 27.46
N SER A 679 0.91 8.06 28.03
CA SER A 679 1.45 9.18 27.25
C SER A 679 2.83 8.87 26.68
N ILE A 680 3.20 9.51 25.58
CA ILE A 680 4.57 9.40 25.03
C ILE A 680 5.63 9.78 26.08
N ASP A 681 5.33 10.74 26.96
CA ASP A 681 6.22 11.13 28.06
C ASP A 681 6.47 9.99 29.02
N SER A 682 5.44 9.16 29.32
CA SER A 682 5.59 7.99 30.18
C SER A 682 6.54 6.96 29.60
N TYR A 683 6.43 6.68 28.31
CA TYR A 683 7.35 5.77 27.60
C TYR A 683 8.78 6.32 27.57
N LEU A 684 8.95 7.61 27.29
CA LEU A 684 10.26 8.27 27.29
C LEU A 684 10.89 8.30 28.68
N GLN A 685 10.09 8.54 29.73
CA GLN A 685 10.57 8.54 31.11
C GLN A 685 11.04 7.15 31.52
N THR A 686 10.30 6.09 31.17
CA THR A 686 10.73 4.71 31.40
C THR A 686 12.00 4.38 30.65
N LYS A 687 12.09 4.75 29.36
CA LYS A 687 13.26 4.49 28.53
C LYS A 687 14.54 5.16 29.06
N PHE A 688 14.46 6.42 29.47
CA PHE A 688 15.64 7.19 29.88
C PHE A 688 15.91 7.15 31.38
N TYR A 689 15.03 6.52 32.15
CA TYR A 689 15.16 6.48 33.64
C TYR A 689 15.40 7.87 34.26
N ALA A 690 14.83 8.91 33.65
CA ALA A 690 15.08 10.29 34.01
C ALA A 690 14.33 10.66 35.31
N PRO A 691 15.03 10.96 36.42
CA PRO A 691 14.40 11.28 37.69
C PRO A 691 13.75 12.68 37.74
N THR A 692 14.15 13.56 36.83
CA THR A 692 13.60 14.91 36.76
C THR A 692 13.16 15.26 35.33
N GLN A 693 12.18 16.16 35.22
CA GLN A 693 11.72 16.63 33.91
C GLN A 693 12.82 17.35 33.12
N ALA A 694 13.75 18.05 33.78
CA ALA A 694 14.85 18.73 33.12
C ALA A 694 15.85 17.74 32.49
N GLU A 695 16.13 16.63 33.18
CA GLU A 695 16.95 15.55 32.65
C GLU A 695 16.24 14.85 31.48
N LEU A 696 14.96 14.56 31.62
CA LEU A 696 14.15 14.01 30.53
C LEU A 696 14.19 14.88 29.26
N VAL A 697 14.03 16.19 29.41
CA VAL A 697 14.13 17.15 28.28
C VAL A 697 15.50 17.08 27.61
N ASN A 698 16.59 17.02 28.38
CA ASN A 698 17.94 16.93 27.85
C ASN A 698 18.20 15.58 27.14
N ASP A 699 17.69 14.49 27.72
CA ASP A 699 17.84 13.15 27.13
C ASP A 699 17.03 13.00 25.83
N ILE A 700 15.81 13.51 25.80
CA ILE A 700 15.01 13.59 24.57
C ILE A 700 15.74 14.44 23.51
N TYR A 701 16.29 15.60 23.92
CA TYR A 701 17.03 16.44 23.00
C TYR A 701 18.24 15.70 22.37
N LYS A 702 19.08 15.07 23.21
CA LYS A 702 20.30 14.41 22.75
C LYS A 702 20.05 13.14 21.96
N ASN A 703 19.12 12.29 22.42
CA ASN A 703 18.95 10.94 21.89
C ASN A 703 17.80 10.82 20.87
N VAL A 704 16.86 11.78 20.86
CA VAL A 704 15.75 11.75 19.91
C VAL A 704 15.83 12.90 18.91
N MET A 705 15.96 14.16 19.37
CA MET A 705 15.90 15.32 18.46
C MET A 705 17.09 15.39 17.53
N LEU A 706 18.31 15.19 18.03
CA LEU A 706 19.52 15.22 17.19
C LEU A 706 19.56 14.04 16.22
N GLU A 707 19.08 12.87 16.63
CA GLU A 707 19.01 11.72 15.73
C GLU A 707 17.92 11.92 14.66
N LEU A 708 16.76 12.50 15.03
CA LEU A 708 15.74 12.90 14.07
C LEU A 708 16.26 13.91 13.05
N GLU A 709 17.00 14.95 13.50
CA GLU A 709 17.60 15.93 12.61
C GLU A 709 18.54 15.28 11.59
N LYS A 710 19.41 14.39 12.07
CA LYS A 710 20.34 13.65 11.22
C LYS A 710 19.61 12.74 10.22
N LYS A 711 18.60 12.01 10.68
CA LYS A 711 17.82 11.12 9.81
C LYS A 711 16.89 11.87 8.85
N ALA A 712 16.39 13.04 9.24
CA ALA A 712 15.56 13.91 8.42
C ALA A 712 16.36 14.73 7.40
N ALA A 713 17.70 14.66 7.40
CA ALA A 713 18.50 15.31 6.38
C ALA A 713 18.08 14.81 4.99
N PRO A 714 17.78 15.71 4.04
CA PRO A 714 17.41 15.31 2.69
C PRO A 714 18.49 14.46 2.04
N MET A 715 18.08 13.31 1.51
CA MET A 715 18.93 12.49 0.67
C MET A 715 19.05 13.16 -0.68
N PHE A 716 20.23 13.68 -0.98
CA PHE A 716 20.48 14.33 -2.24
C PHE A 716 21.99 14.29 -2.56
N TRP A 717 22.34 13.60 -3.60
CA TRP A 717 23.71 13.53 -4.08
C TRP A 717 24.13 14.88 -4.66
N ALA A 718 24.53 15.78 -3.77
CA ALA A 718 24.86 17.15 -4.13
C ALA A 718 26.30 17.26 -4.61
N ARG A 719 26.52 18.04 -5.67
CA ARG A 719 27.87 18.38 -6.16
C ARG A 719 28.66 19.23 -5.17
N LYS A 720 27.98 20.17 -4.52
CA LYS A 720 28.53 21.06 -3.50
C LYS A 720 27.54 21.15 -2.34
N THR A 721 28.01 21.58 -1.20
CA THR A 721 27.13 21.85 -0.06
C THR A 721 26.00 22.79 -0.47
N ILE A 722 24.77 22.38 -0.27
CA ILE A 722 23.59 23.19 -0.57
C ILE A 722 23.59 24.41 0.38
N ASP A 723 23.23 25.60 -0.16
CA ASP A 723 23.18 26.80 0.64
C ASP A 723 22.27 26.61 1.86
N GLN A 724 22.84 26.76 3.03
CA GLN A 724 22.11 26.63 4.28
C GLN A 724 20.98 27.68 4.42
N ASN A 725 21.03 28.78 3.68
CA ASN A 725 19.94 29.75 3.64
C ASN A 725 18.67 29.20 2.98
N SER A 726 18.79 28.18 2.15
CA SER A 726 17.66 27.49 1.53
C SER A 726 17.03 26.43 2.45
N LYS A 727 17.69 26.06 3.57
CA LYS A 727 17.21 25.11 4.57
C LYS A 727 16.00 25.69 5.30
N MET A 728 14.96 24.93 5.43
CA MET A 728 13.84 25.16 6.30
C MET A 728 13.28 23.82 6.76
N GLY A 729 12.65 23.83 7.92
CA GLY A 729 12.07 22.62 8.44
C GLY A 729 11.08 22.85 9.55
N TYR A 730 10.44 21.80 9.97
CA TYR A 730 9.62 21.80 11.16
C TYR A 730 9.79 20.51 11.95
N CYS A 731 9.61 20.62 13.25
CA CYS A 731 9.50 19.49 14.14
C CYS A 731 8.11 19.52 14.77
N SER A 732 7.29 18.54 14.46
CA SER A 732 5.96 18.42 14.99
C SER A 732 5.92 17.39 16.12
N PHE A 733 5.20 17.72 17.18
CA PHE A 733 5.17 16.93 18.42
C PHE A 733 3.79 16.99 19.08
N PRO A 734 3.45 16.01 19.95
CA PRO A 734 2.18 16.00 20.67
C PRO A 734 2.00 17.26 21.53
N ASN A 735 0.84 17.89 21.43
CA ASN A 735 0.49 19.09 22.22
C ASN A 735 0.38 18.80 23.72
N THR A 736 0.28 17.53 24.12
CA THR A 736 0.15 17.07 25.50
C THR A 736 1.48 16.84 26.20
N SER A 737 2.61 16.85 25.47
CA SER A 737 3.94 16.54 26.01
C SER A 737 4.74 17.81 26.30
N ALA A 738 4.86 18.16 27.58
CA ALA A 738 5.73 19.26 28.03
C ALA A 738 7.22 18.95 27.90
N ALA A 739 7.63 17.70 28.07
CA ALA A 739 9.03 17.30 27.96
C ALA A 739 9.51 17.39 26.51
N ILE A 740 8.73 16.89 25.55
CA ILE A 740 9.05 16.98 24.12
C ILE A 740 9.06 18.45 23.68
N GLN A 741 8.08 19.23 24.11
CA GLN A 741 8.06 20.67 23.83
C GLN A 741 9.33 21.37 24.29
N GLY A 742 9.81 21.05 25.49
CA GLY A 742 11.08 21.55 26.02
C GLY A 742 12.27 21.17 25.12
N ALA A 743 12.36 19.92 24.70
CA ALA A 743 13.41 19.42 23.82
C ALA A 743 13.37 20.05 22.42
N VAL A 744 12.18 20.23 21.86
CA VAL A 744 12.00 20.91 20.55
C VAL A 744 12.36 22.39 20.64
N ASN A 745 12.05 23.04 21.75
CA ASN A 745 12.47 24.42 21.97
C ASN A 745 13.99 24.55 22.08
N LEU A 746 14.69 23.58 22.69
CA LEU A 746 16.15 23.53 22.70
C LEU A 746 16.72 23.34 21.29
N LEU A 747 16.11 22.49 20.47
CA LEU A 747 16.46 22.33 19.07
C LEU A 747 16.29 23.63 18.29
N ASN A 748 15.14 24.31 18.43
CA ASN A 748 14.85 25.55 17.74
C ASN A 748 15.80 26.70 18.15
N GLN A 749 16.25 26.75 19.40
CA GLN A 749 17.26 27.72 19.84
C GLN A 749 18.61 27.53 19.12
N LYS A 750 18.98 26.29 18.81
CA LYS A 750 20.25 25.98 18.13
C LYS A 750 20.11 26.00 16.61
N GLU A 751 18.98 25.59 16.09
CA GLU A 751 18.64 25.56 14.68
C GLU A 751 17.29 26.30 14.44
N PRO A 752 17.30 27.64 14.39
CA PRO A 752 16.07 28.44 14.28
C PRO A 752 15.27 28.20 12.99
N LYS A 753 15.87 27.53 12.00
CA LYS A 753 15.21 27.19 10.75
C LYS A 753 14.27 25.98 10.86
N ILE A 754 14.40 25.19 11.94
CA ILE A 754 13.48 24.11 12.28
C ILE A 754 12.45 24.63 13.27
N GLN A 755 11.23 24.88 12.79
CA GLN A 755 10.16 25.46 13.58
C GLN A 755 9.41 24.42 14.39
N PRO A 756 9.05 24.69 15.65
CA PRO A 756 8.18 23.85 16.44
C PRO A 756 6.72 23.94 15.95
N ILE A 757 6.07 22.81 15.79
CA ILE A 757 4.66 22.70 15.41
C ILE A 757 3.99 21.70 16.34
N THR A 758 2.92 22.10 17.00
CA THR A 758 2.11 21.16 17.80
C THR A 758 1.26 20.27 16.90
N SER A 759 1.13 19.01 17.27
CA SER A 759 0.35 18.01 16.57
C SER A 759 -0.69 17.39 17.49
N ILE A 760 -1.82 17.01 16.94
CA ILE A 760 -2.84 16.22 17.62
C ILE A 760 -2.46 14.74 17.72
N MET A 761 -1.43 14.31 17.00
CA MET A 761 -0.91 12.95 17.07
C MET A 761 -0.19 12.70 18.41
N PRO A 762 -0.72 11.84 19.29
CA PRO A 762 -0.14 11.66 20.62
C PRO A 762 1.07 10.71 20.63
N ASP A 763 1.29 9.98 19.54
CA ASP A 763 2.18 8.83 19.46
C ASP A 763 3.52 9.10 18.80
N ARG A 764 3.73 10.32 18.24
CA ARG A 764 4.90 10.55 17.39
C ARG A 764 5.45 11.96 17.42
N ILE A 765 6.74 12.03 17.07
CA ILE A 765 7.46 13.26 16.79
C ILE A 765 7.92 13.16 15.36
N SER A 766 7.54 14.11 14.50
CA SER A 766 7.91 14.10 13.08
C SER A 766 8.78 15.30 12.75
N MET A 767 9.89 15.06 12.09
CA MET A 767 10.78 16.11 11.60
C MET A 767 10.82 16.09 10.08
N ARG A 768 10.70 17.25 9.45
CA ARG A 768 10.76 17.44 8.00
C ARG A 768 11.73 18.55 7.71
N ILE A 769 12.68 18.28 6.85
CA ILE A 769 13.69 19.25 6.42
C ILE A 769 13.62 19.39 4.91
N TYR A 770 13.62 20.62 4.44
CA TYR A 770 13.58 20.96 3.03
C TYR A 770 14.74 21.85 2.69
N TYR A 771 15.33 21.63 1.51
CA TYR A 771 16.10 22.66 0.83
C TYR A 771 15.28 23.14 -0.37
N ARG A 772 14.93 24.43 -0.39
CA ARG A 772 14.15 25.04 -1.46
C ARG A 772 15.04 25.78 -2.43
N GLY A 773 14.60 25.83 -3.70
CA GLY A 773 15.35 26.54 -4.71
C GLY A 773 16.64 25.88 -5.13
N VAL A 774 16.67 24.56 -5.05
CA VAL A 774 17.81 23.76 -5.49
C VAL A 774 17.79 23.67 -7.01
N PRO A 775 18.83 24.15 -7.70
CA PRO A 775 18.93 23.94 -9.14
C PRO A 775 19.19 22.48 -9.47
N LEU A 776 18.67 22.03 -10.61
CA LEU A 776 18.79 20.62 -11.02
C LEU A 776 20.26 20.18 -11.21
N TYR A 777 21.14 21.12 -11.62
CA TYR A 777 22.57 20.83 -11.77
C TYR A 777 23.31 20.57 -10.44
N MET A 778 22.71 20.91 -9.32
CA MET A 778 23.27 20.53 -8.01
C MET A 778 23.20 19.02 -7.76
N TYR A 779 22.37 18.31 -8.47
CA TYR A 779 22.36 16.86 -8.45
C TYR A 779 23.57 16.30 -9.19
N TYR A 780 24.51 15.73 -8.46
CA TYR A 780 25.75 15.21 -9.05
C TYR A 780 25.51 14.10 -10.07
N GLY A 781 24.45 13.32 -9.90
CA GLY A 781 24.04 12.31 -10.88
C GLY A 781 23.82 12.88 -12.28
N SER A 782 23.50 14.18 -12.43
CA SER A 782 23.40 14.85 -13.73
C SER A 782 24.71 14.81 -14.50
N PHE A 783 25.85 14.91 -13.83
CA PHE A 783 27.17 14.80 -14.47
C PHE A 783 27.47 13.37 -14.90
N VAL A 784 27.24 12.42 -14.00
CA VAL A 784 27.51 11.00 -14.27
C VAL A 784 26.63 10.46 -15.38
N TYR A 785 25.32 10.79 -15.33
CA TYR A 785 24.34 10.27 -16.29
C TYR A 785 24.40 10.93 -17.65
N LYS A 786 24.99 12.12 -17.76
CA LYS A 786 25.23 12.78 -19.05
C LYS A 786 26.07 11.89 -19.96
N GLU A 787 27.10 11.25 -19.44
CA GLU A 787 27.98 10.37 -20.22
C GLU A 787 27.19 9.15 -20.75
N ASP A 788 26.38 8.51 -19.94
CA ASP A 788 25.51 7.41 -20.37
C ASP A 788 24.48 7.89 -21.41
N TYR A 789 23.90 9.08 -21.22
CA TYR A 789 22.97 9.70 -22.16
C TYR A 789 23.60 9.97 -23.52
N GLU A 790 24.83 10.50 -23.56
CA GLU A 790 25.53 10.82 -24.83
C GLU A 790 25.98 9.55 -25.57
N ARG A 791 26.27 8.48 -24.85
CA ARG A 791 26.62 7.16 -25.42
C ARG A 791 25.39 6.39 -25.89
N PHE A 792 24.26 6.66 -25.30
CA PHE A 792 23.02 5.96 -25.59
C PHE A 792 22.38 6.53 -26.85
N LYS A 793 22.61 5.84 -27.99
CA LYS A 793 22.16 6.29 -29.31
C LYS A 793 20.83 5.64 -29.75
N GLU A 794 20.12 5.01 -28.81
CA GLU A 794 18.86 4.37 -29.13
C GLU A 794 17.79 5.41 -29.45
N PRO A 795 17.01 5.24 -30.54
CA PRO A 795 15.87 6.09 -30.86
C PRO A 795 14.82 6.02 -29.76
N GLY A 796 14.06 7.09 -29.53
CA GLY A 796 12.97 7.10 -28.58
C GLY A 796 13.32 7.57 -27.19
N LEU A 797 14.53 8.11 -27.01
CA LEU A 797 14.98 8.66 -25.72
C LEU A 797 14.23 9.94 -25.35
N HIS A 798 14.10 10.88 -26.31
CA HIS A 798 13.36 12.13 -26.14
C HIS A 798 11.92 12.00 -26.61
N ILE A 799 11.01 12.62 -25.88
CA ILE A 799 9.60 12.65 -26.28
C ILE A 799 9.29 13.59 -27.45
N TYR A 800 10.29 14.29 -27.97
CA TYR A 800 10.20 15.21 -29.08
C TYR A 800 11.21 14.95 -30.23
N GLU A 801 11.71 13.76 -30.38
CA GLU A 801 12.53 13.36 -31.52
C GLU A 801 11.63 13.10 -32.74
N GLY A 802 11.13 14.13 -33.37
CA GLY A 802 10.26 13.99 -34.53
C GLY A 802 10.86 14.56 -35.79
N THR A 803 10.34 15.69 -36.24
CA THR A 803 10.81 16.37 -37.44
C THR A 803 12.15 17.08 -37.22
N GLU A 804 12.84 17.44 -38.29
CA GLU A 804 14.04 18.28 -38.23
C GLU A 804 13.83 19.60 -37.48
N GLN A 805 12.61 20.14 -37.50
CA GLN A 805 12.26 21.36 -36.78
C GLN A 805 12.13 21.08 -35.28
N ASP A 806 11.50 19.99 -34.95
CA ASP A 806 11.32 19.58 -33.55
C ASP A 806 12.66 19.15 -32.94
N GLN A 807 13.51 18.45 -33.71
CA GLN A 807 14.88 18.14 -33.29
C GLN A 807 15.72 19.41 -33.09
N ARG A 808 15.50 20.46 -33.84
CA ARG A 808 16.16 21.75 -33.64
C ARG A 808 15.73 22.40 -32.34
N ASP A 809 14.47 22.34 -32.02
CA ASP A 809 13.94 22.89 -30.76
C ASP A 809 14.42 22.11 -29.55
N PHE A 810 14.59 20.78 -29.70
CA PHE A 810 15.20 19.94 -28.66
C PHE A 810 16.72 20.05 -28.55
N ARG A 811 17.40 20.26 -29.65
CA ARG A 811 18.83 20.62 -29.63
C ARG A 811 19.07 21.97 -28.97
N LYS A 812 18.07 22.88 -29.00
CA LYS A 812 18.07 24.12 -28.23
C LYS A 812 17.85 23.91 -26.74
N LEU A 813 17.42 22.70 -26.29
CA LEU A 813 17.39 22.39 -24.89
C LEU A 813 18.81 22.49 -24.33
N ARG A 814 19.04 23.49 -23.52
CA ARG A 814 20.28 23.64 -22.79
C ARG A 814 20.60 22.39 -21.96
N SER A 815 21.85 22.15 -21.73
CA SER A 815 22.28 21.16 -20.75
C SER A 815 21.68 21.49 -19.38
N VAL A 816 21.26 20.48 -18.64
CA VAL A 816 20.89 20.62 -17.23
C VAL A 816 22.02 21.27 -16.42
N ILE A 817 23.24 21.02 -16.84
CA ILE A 817 24.46 21.54 -16.22
C ILE A 817 24.86 22.79 -17.02
N PRO A 818 24.93 23.97 -16.39
CA PRO A 818 25.47 25.16 -17.02
C PRO A 818 26.91 24.92 -17.46
N LEU A 819 27.25 25.40 -18.65
CA LEU A 819 28.55 25.19 -19.27
C LEU A 819 29.71 25.64 -18.35
N SER A 820 29.54 26.78 -17.67
CA SER A 820 30.53 27.29 -16.72
C SER A 820 30.86 26.33 -15.58
N LEU A 821 29.83 25.74 -14.95
CA LEU A 821 30.03 24.79 -13.85
C LEU A 821 30.68 23.49 -14.29
N TYR A 822 30.42 23.11 -15.49
CA TYR A 822 30.99 21.91 -16.07
C TYR A 822 32.50 22.11 -16.37
N ILE A 823 32.83 23.24 -16.93
CA ILE A 823 34.21 23.62 -17.17
C ILE A 823 34.98 23.72 -15.84
N GLU A 824 34.43 24.32 -14.78
CA GLU A 824 35.02 24.34 -13.44
C GLU A 824 35.40 22.95 -12.93
N ASN A 825 34.51 21.96 -13.11
CA ASN A 825 34.77 20.59 -12.63
C ASN A 825 35.93 19.89 -13.36
N GLU A 826 36.00 20.10 -14.67
CA GLU A 826 37.07 19.51 -15.49
C GLU A 826 38.39 20.26 -15.33
N LEU A 827 38.34 21.55 -15.05
CA LEU A 827 39.52 22.36 -14.88
C LEU A 827 40.32 22.02 -13.62
N GLU A 828 39.73 21.49 -12.57
CA GLU A 828 40.47 21.00 -11.42
C GLU A 828 41.47 19.91 -11.87
N ASN A 829 41.03 19.03 -12.78
CA ASN A 829 41.89 18.00 -13.37
C ASN A 829 42.94 18.60 -14.31
N VAL A 830 42.55 19.62 -15.07
CA VAL A 830 43.42 20.35 -15.97
C VAL A 830 44.44 21.15 -15.18
N GLU A 831 44.05 21.84 -14.12
CA GLU A 831 45.00 22.59 -13.27
C GLU A 831 46.04 21.68 -12.61
N ASN A 832 45.62 20.48 -12.17
CA ASN A 832 46.54 19.48 -11.65
C ASN A 832 47.54 19.05 -12.73
N PHE A 833 47.06 18.79 -13.96
CA PHE A 833 47.91 18.43 -15.09
C PHE A 833 48.92 19.54 -15.47
N VAL A 834 48.41 20.80 -15.55
CA VAL A 834 49.25 21.97 -15.82
C VAL A 834 50.24 22.20 -14.67
N CYS A 835 49.86 21.99 -13.43
CA CYS A 835 50.76 22.06 -12.27
C CYS A 835 51.88 21.03 -12.35
N ASP A 836 51.57 19.79 -12.75
CA ASP A 836 52.56 18.74 -12.91
C ASP A 836 53.55 19.06 -14.05
N TYR A 837 53.07 19.60 -15.16
CA TYR A 837 53.89 20.07 -16.24
C TYR A 837 54.79 21.23 -15.80
N LYS A 838 54.23 22.27 -15.16
CA LYS A 838 55.02 23.40 -14.63
C LYS A 838 56.07 22.95 -13.64
N ARG A 839 55.72 21.97 -12.80
CA ARG A 839 56.65 21.36 -11.85
C ARG A 839 57.76 20.61 -12.55
N ALA A 840 57.48 19.91 -13.64
CA ALA A 840 58.46 19.23 -14.45
C ALA A 840 59.42 20.22 -15.14
N VAL A 841 58.92 21.36 -15.61
CA VAL A 841 59.73 22.45 -16.16
C VAL A 841 60.57 23.12 -15.07
N GLN A 842 59.98 23.41 -13.91
CA GLN A 842 60.71 24.02 -12.78
C GLN A 842 61.80 23.12 -12.23
N ASN A 843 61.55 21.82 -12.19
CA ASN A 843 62.59 20.85 -11.76
C ASN A 843 63.63 20.52 -12.83
N GLY A 844 63.51 21.18 -14.01
CA GLY A 844 64.47 20.98 -15.08
C GLY A 844 64.39 19.63 -15.81
N VAL A 845 63.27 18.89 -15.57
CA VAL A 845 62.98 17.65 -16.29
C VAL A 845 62.66 17.97 -17.75
N ILE A 846 61.93 19.03 -17.97
CA ILE A 846 61.57 19.58 -19.27
C ILE A 846 62.19 20.99 -19.34
N TYR A 847 62.98 21.28 -20.32
CA TYR A 847 63.53 22.62 -20.50
C TYR A 847 63.31 23.13 -21.92
N LYS A 848 63.18 24.46 -22.04
CA LYS A 848 62.86 25.17 -23.23
C LYS A 848 64.17 25.83 -23.75
N GLN A 849 64.50 25.50 -24.98
CA GLN A 849 65.63 26.10 -25.66
C GLN A 849 65.15 27.00 -26.79
N SER A 850 65.66 28.27 -26.84
CA SER A 850 65.38 29.17 -27.94
C SER A 850 65.94 28.65 -29.26
N THR A 851 65.14 28.59 -30.27
CA THR A 851 65.60 28.29 -31.62
C THR A 851 66.03 29.53 -32.33
N TYR A 852 66.64 29.37 -33.49
CA TYR A 852 67.09 30.46 -34.35
C TYR A 852 65.93 31.40 -34.79
N TYR A 853 64.69 30.91 -34.80
CA TYR A 853 63.51 31.69 -35.11
C TYR A 853 62.91 32.37 -33.89
N PRO A 854 62.59 33.68 -33.95
CA PRO A 854 61.98 34.38 -32.82
C PRO A 854 60.59 33.75 -32.49
N HIS A 855 60.42 33.53 -31.21
CA HIS A 855 59.17 32.90 -30.64
C HIS A 855 59.01 31.40 -30.91
N HIS A 856 59.95 30.72 -31.51
CA HIS A 856 60.05 29.28 -31.59
C HIS A 856 60.97 28.69 -30.53
N TYR A 857 60.50 27.64 -29.91
CA TYR A 857 61.25 26.96 -28.83
C TYR A 857 61.28 25.47 -29.06
N ASP A 858 62.44 24.84 -28.84
CA ASP A 858 62.53 23.41 -28.74
C ASP A 858 62.42 23.02 -27.27
N TYR A 859 61.62 21.99 -27.00
CA TYR A 859 61.45 21.45 -25.66
C TYR A 859 62.22 20.16 -25.56
N LEU A 860 63.27 20.18 -24.68
CA LEU A 860 64.20 19.10 -24.48
C LEU A 860 64.00 18.47 -23.10
N LEU A 861 64.07 17.15 -23.02
CA LEU A 861 64.13 16.44 -21.80
C LEU A 861 65.57 16.43 -21.22
N ARG A 862 65.71 16.89 -20.01
CA ARG A 862 66.97 16.77 -19.33
C ARG A 862 67.08 15.37 -18.77
N LEU A 863 68.22 14.70 -19.01
CA LEU A 863 68.62 13.49 -18.32
C LEU A 863 68.93 13.85 -16.87
N VAL A 864 68.17 13.41 -15.95
CA VAL A 864 68.42 13.38 -14.53
C VAL A 864 69.25 12.12 -14.30
N ASP A 865 70.29 12.20 -13.51
CA ASP A 865 71.32 11.18 -13.41
C ASP A 865 70.86 9.73 -13.13
N ASP A 866 69.69 9.56 -12.68
CA ASP A 866 69.15 8.24 -12.28
C ASP A 866 67.93 7.79 -13.10
N GLU A 867 67.49 8.47 -14.16
CA GLU A 867 66.33 8.06 -14.96
C GLU A 867 66.69 7.56 -16.37
N ASP A 868 66.28 6.36 -16.67
CA ASP A 868 66.34 5.75 -18.00
C ASP A 868 65.51 6.54 -19.03
N PHE A 869 66.01 6.65 -20.25
CA PHE A 869 65.39 7.29 -21.38
C PHE A 869 63.97 6.70 -21.66
N SER A 870 63.81 5.40 -21.45
CA SER A 870 62.55 4.70 -21.60
C SER A 870 61.47 5.19 -20.60
N ALA A 871 61.88 5.45 -19.36
CA ALA A 871 60.99 5.96 -18.32
C ALA A 871 60.47 7.39 -18.63
N LYS A 872 61.37 8.25 -19.20
CA LYS A 872 61.01 9.61 -19.64
C LYS A 872 60.02 9.59 -20.78
N LYS A 873 60.24 8.74 -21.79
CA LYS A 873 59.31 8.52 -22.89
C LYS A 873 57.97 8.02 -22.46
N GLN A 874 57.94 7.08 -21.51
CA GLN A 874 56.69 6.56 -20.93
C GLN A 874 55.91 7.63 -20.18
N ARG A 875 56.59 8.51 -19.43
CA ARG A 875 55.98 9.60 -18.69
C ARG A 875 55.34 10.62 -19.64
N ILE A 876 56.01 11.02 -20.70
CA ILE A 876 55.47 11.93 -21.71
C ILE A 876 54.29 11.31 -22.42
N ASN A 877 54.39 10.05 -22.81
CA ASN A 877 53.26 9.33 -23.42
C ASN A 877 52.04 9.25 -22.47
N SER A 878 52.27 9.05 -21.17
CA SER A 878 51.22 9.07 -20.18
C SER A 878 50.57 10.44 -20.04
N MET A 879 51.34 11.52 -20.10
CA MET A 879 50.85 12.90 -20.08
C MET A 879 50.03 13.22 -21.33
N ILE A 880 50.48 12.80 -22.51
CA ILE A 880 49.76 12.99 -23.80
C ILE A 880 48.48 12.17 -23.78
N LYS A 881 48.52 10.95 -23.26
CA LYS A 881 47.32 10.12 -23.12
C LYS A 881 46.31 10.76 -22.19
N ALA A 882 46.74 11.25 -21.03
CA ALA A 882 45.87 11.95 -20.08
C ALA A 882 45.28 13.23 -20.69
N TYR A 883 46.04 13.99 -21.44
CA TYR A 883 45.60 15.17 -22.20
C TYR A 883 44.51 14.78 -23.23
N ASN A 884 44.74 13.77 -24.05
CA ASN A 884 43.80 13.33 -25.06
C ASN A 884 42.53 12.79 -24.41
N GLU A 885 42.62 12.11 -23.30
CA GLU A 885 41.46 11.66 -22.52
C GLU A 885 40.64 12.83 -21.96
N LEU A 886 41.31 13.90 -21.52
CA LEU A 886 40.67 15.15 -21.10
C LEU A 886 40.06 15.91 -22.30
N SER A 887 40.81 16.08 -23.40
CA SER A 887 40.35 16.88 -24.52
C SER A 887 39.26 16.23 -25.36
N ASP A 888 39.31 14.92 -25.60
CA ASP A 888 38.34 14.22 -26.44
C ASP A 888 37.01 14.01 -25.79
N LYS A 889 36.99 13.87 -24.45
CA LYS A 889 35.76 13.48 -23.74
C LYS A 889 34.98 14.66 -23.14
N THR A 890 35.66 15.77 -22.82
CA THR A 890 35.05 16.77 -21.96
C THR A 890 35.10 18.19 -22.53
N LEU A 891 36.25 18.74 -22.82
CA LEU A 891 36.41 20.15 -23.15
C LEU A 891 35.89 20.50 -24.56
N TRP A 892 36.13 19.62 -25.55
CA TRP A 892 35.67 19.85 -26.94
C TRP A 892 34.16 19.73 -27.10
N LYS A 893 33.50 18.86 -26.36
CA LYS A 893 32.06 18.74 -26.35
C LYS A 893 31.38 19.99 -25.80
N TYR A 894 31.98 20.61 -24.75
CA TYR A 894 31.43 21.86 -24.21
C TYR A 894 31.67 23.03 -25.15
N ARG A 895 32.73 23.01 -25.90
CA ARG A 895 32.95 23.97 -26.94
C ARG A 895 31.85 23.93 -28.02
N GLU A 896 31.46 22.75 -28.45
CA GLU A 896 30.33 22.53 -29.38
C GLU A 896 28.96 22.91 -28.79
N GLU A 897 28.70 22.57 -27.51
CA GLU A 897 27.49 23.00 -26.83
C GLU A 897 27.46 24.54 -26.70
N TYR A 898 28.55 25.16 -26.34
CA TYR A 898 28.63 26.61 -26.23
C TYR A 898 28.46 27.30 -27.60
N GLU A 899 29.06 26.80 -28.63
CA GLU A 899 28.88 27.29 -30.01
C GLU A 899 27.41 27.17 -30.43
N GLY A 900 26.70 26.16 -29.93
CA GLY A 900 25.25 25.99 -30.14
C GLY A 900 24.43 27.08 -29.47
N PHE A 901 24.87 27.58 -28.29
CA PHE A 901 24.21 28.65 -27.54
C PHE A 901 24.44 30.05 -28.12
N ILE A 902 25.57 30.28 -28.81
CA ILE A 902 25.95 31.60 -29.38
C ILE A 902 25.38 31.79 -30.80
N ARG A 903 24.40 31.06 -31.22
CA ARG A 903 23.70 31.33 -32.48
C ARG A 903 22.62 32.39 -32.24
N ASP A 904 22.76 33.51 -32.95
CA ASP A 904 21.71 34.53 -32.92
C ASP A 904 20.43 34.03 -33.64
N ASP A 905 19.34 34.78 -33.49
CA ASP A 905 18.07 34.53 -34.22
C ASP A 905 18.20 34.59 -35.73
N ASN A 906 19.31 35.15 -36.24
CA ASN A 906 19.63 35.26 -37.66
C ASN A 906 20.53 34.09 -38.14
N ASN A 907 20.78 33.08 -37.30
CA ASN A 907 21.63 31.95 -37.66
C ASN A 907 23.11 32.29 -37.91
N THR A 908 23.59 33.46 -37.43
CA THR A 908 24.97 33.88 -37.59
C THR A 908 25.82 33.14 -36.56
N GLN A 909 26.68 32.27 -37.01
CA GLN A 909 27.57 31.48 -36.19
C GLN A 909 28.72 32.36 -35.72
N VAL A 910 28.68 32.81 -34.47
CA VAL A 910 29.79 33.46 -33.83
C VAL A 910 30.79 32.37 -33.38
N LYS A 911 31.97 32.39 -33.97
CA LYS A 911 33.01 31.41 -33.62
C LYS A 911 33.51 31.63 -32.20
N PHE A 912 33.52 30.60 -31.45
CA PHE A 912 33.96 30.56 -30.07
C PHE A 912 35.38 31.16 -29.86
N LYS A 913 36.29 30.91 -30.78
CA LYS A 913 37.64 31.50 -30.79
C LYS A 913 37.65 33.02 -30.93
N ASP A 914 36.68 33.61 -31.60
CA ASP A 914 36.63 35.04 -31.81
C ASP A 914 36.29 35.79 -30.53
N HIS A 915 35.65 35.15 -29.60
CA HIS A 915 35.31 35.70 -28.27
C HIS A 915 36.47 35.59 -27.23
N ILE A 916 37.35 34.61 -27.36
CA ILE A 916 38.48 34.42 -26.47
C ILE A 916 39.66 35.29 -26.84
N VAL A 917 39.88 35.53 -28.11
CA VAL A 917 41.07 36.17 -28.64
C VAL A 917 40.99 37.70 -28.64
N LEU A 918 39.81 38.25 -28.45
CA LEU A 918 39.55 39.69 -28.44
C LEU A 918 39.07 40.15 -27.08
N PRO A 919 39.96 40.67 -26.22
CA PRO A 919 39.52 41.41 -25.01
C PRO A 919 38.94 42.76 -25.47
N ASN A 920 37.96 42.72 -26.34
CA ASN A 920 37.29 43.90 -26.82
C ASN A 920 35.96 44.00 -26.09
N ASN A 921 35.67 45.14 -25.49
CA ASN A 921 34.43 45.38 -24.78
C ASN A 921 33.21 44.97 -25.60
N GLY A 922 33.25 45.09 -26.93
CA GLY A 922 32.15 44.69 -27.84
C GLY A 922 31.90 43.21 -27.93
N ALA A 923 32.93 42.35 -27.89
CA ALA A 923 32.74 40.90 -27.87
C ALA A 923 32.14 40.45 -26.54
N LYS A 924 32.58 41.07 -25.42
CA LYS A 924 32.02 40.83 -24.11
C LYS A 924 30.56 41.27 -24.02
N GLU A 925 30.21 42.45 -24.54
CA GLU A 925 28.83 42.96 -24.58
C GLU A 925 27.93 42.05 -25.40
N TYR A 926 28.41 41.58 -26.56
CA TYR A 926 27.67 40.65 -27.41
C TYR A 926 27.39 39.34 -26.68
N GLU A 927 28.39 38.77 -26.03
CA GLU A 927 28.25 37.52 -25.29
C GLU A 927 27.38 37.68 -24.05
N GLU A 928 27.47 38.81 -23.34
CA GLU A 928 26.57 39.12 -22.24
C GLU A 928 25.11 39.26 -22.73
N SER A 929 24.90 39.78 -23.93
CA SER A 929 23.58 39.87 -24.56
C SER A 929 23.05 38.47 -24.89
N VAL A 930 23.83 37.65 -25.55
CA VAL A 930 23.47 36.27 -25.92
C VAL A 930 23.21 35.42 -24.66
N VAL A 931 24.08 35.53 -23.68
CA VAL A 931 23.93 34.84 -22.40
C VAL A 931 22.68 35.31 -21.63
N ARG A 932 22.38 36.61 -21.67
CA ARG A 932 21.19 37.19 -21.09
C ARG A 932 19.92 36.63 -21.73
N ASP A 933 19.90 36.57 -23.05
CA ASP A 933 18.75 36.09 -23.83
C ASP A 933 18.54 34.57 -23.64
N HIS A 934 19.61 33.84 -23.30
CA HIS A 934 19.60 32.39 -23.05
C HIS A 934 19.68 31.98 -21.58
N VAL A 935 19.29 32.86 -20.63
CA VAL A 935 19.22 32.55 -19.19
C VAL A 935 20.53 32.62 -18.40
N PHE A 936 21.66 32.93 -19.03
CA PHE A 936 22.97 33.04 -18.36
C PHE A 936 23.36 34.48 -18.04
N ALA A 937 22.40 35.34 -17.78
CA ALA A 937 22.58 36.78 -17.69
C ALA A 937 23.19 37.24 -16.34
N SER A 938 24.44 36.96 -16.06
CA SER A 938 25.17 37.67 -15.05
C SER A 938 26.59 37.97 -15.46
N GLU A 939 27.12 39.10 -15.08
CA GLU A 939 28.53 39.47 -15.29
C GLU A 939 29.49 38.40 -14.74
N TYR A 940 29.10 37.74 -13.67
CA TYR A 940 29.88 36.67 -13.05
C TYR A 940 30.10 35.49 -14.01
N TYR A 941 29.07 35.08 -14.76
CA TYR A 941 29.16 33.98 -15.71
C TYR A 941 30.06 34.31 -16.88
N THR A 942 29.93 35.51 -17.42
CA THR A 942 30.72 35.96 -18.57
C THR A 942 32.19 36.00 -18.21
N SER A 943 32.55 36.52 -17.05
CA SER A 943 33.96 36.58 -16.59
C SER A 943 34.56 35.21 -16.32
N ILE A 944 33.81 34.30 -15.67
CA ILE A 944 34.29 32.91 -15.47
C ILE A 944 34.43 32.21 -16.80
N LEU A 945 33.51 32.35 -17.72
CA LEU A 945 33.55 31.73 -19.02
C LEU A 945 34.80 32.17 -19.80
N TYR A 946 35.11 33.45 -19.88
CA TYR A 946 36.33 33.97 -20.52
C TYR A 946 37.58 33.37 -19.90
N GLU A 947 37.65 33.32 -18.59
CA GLU A 947 38.81 32.75 -17.89
C GLU A 947 39.00 31.26 -18.19
N GLN A 948 37.90 30.52 -18.31
CA GLN A 948 37.88 29.09 -18.61
C GLN A 948 38.32 28.81 -20.06
N LEU A 949 37.87 29.62 -21.00
CA LEU A 949 38.19 29.50 -22.41
C LEU A 949 39.68 29.79 -22.67
N ALA A 950 40.28 30.78 -21.97
CA ALA A 950 41.69 31.05 -22.03
C ALA A 950 42.55 29.84 -21.57
N LYS A 951 42.11 29.09 -20.59
CA LYS A 951 42.78 27.85 -20.12
C LYS A 951 42.71 26.71 -21.16
N ILE A 952 41.70 26.63 -22.01
CA ILE A 952 41.63 25.64 -23.10
C ILE A 952 42.69 25.89 -24.15
N ASP A 953 42.93 27.15 -24.52
CA ASP A 953 44.00 27.50 -25.47
C ASP A 953 45.40 27.18 -24.92
N GLU A 954 45.58 27.32 -23.61
CA GLU A 954 46.81 26.91 -22.92
C GLU A 954 47.04 25.40 -22.99
N LEU A 955 46.00 24.58 -22.94
CA LEU A 955 46.06 23.11 -23.10
C LEU A 955 46.43 22.69 -24.53
N ASP A 956 45.88 23.31 -25.57
CA ASP A 956 46.23 23.02 -26.96
C ASP A 956 47.72 23.33 -27.20
N SER A 957 48.20 24.43 -26.64
CA SER A 957 49.59 24.77 -26.68
C SER A 957 50.49 23.75 -25.99
N LEU A 958 50.04 23.24 -24.89
CA LEU A 958 50.71 22.21 -24.09
C LEU A 958 50.77 20.85 -24.78
N LEU A 959 49.74 20.44 -25.49
CA LEU A 959 49.72 19.23 -26.33
C LEU A 959 50.74 19.31 -27.43
N PHE A 960 50.75 20.43 -28.14
CA PHE A 960 51.71 20.66 -29.19
C PHE A 960 53.19 20.56 -28.70
N HIS A 961 53.47 21.13 -27.52
CA HIS A 961 54.76 21.03 -26.91
C HIS A 961 55.15 19.61 -26.50
N LEU A 962 54.22 18.83 -25.95
CA LEU A 962 54.44 17.44 -25.58
C LEU A 962 54.67 16.53 -26.78
N GLN A 963 53.94 16.76 -27.89
CA GLN A 963 54.12 16.05 -29.16
C GLN A 963 55.48 16.36 -29.79
N SER A 964 55.86 17.62 -29.79
CA SER A 964 57.19 18.04 -30.29
C SER A 964 58.34 17.41 -29.46
N LEU A 965 58.19 17.33 -28.16
CA LEU A 965 59.13 16.64 -27.28
C LEU A 965 59.27 15.15 -27.62
N LEU A 966 58.15 14.47 -27.90
CA LEU A 966 58.16 13.06 -28.28
C LEU A 966 58.86 12.81 -29.62
N GLU A 967 58.68 13.68 -30.62
CA GLU A 967 59.37 13.63 -31.89
C GLU A 967 60.87 13.80 -31.71
N HIS A 968 61.30 14.70 -30.83
CA HIS A 968 62.75 14.90 -30.51
C HIS A 968 63.39 13.73 -29.75
N ILE A 969 62.61 12.98 -29.03
CA ILE A 969 63.08 11.78 -28.29
C ILE A 969 63.08 10.57 -29.24
N ALA A 970 62.29 10.51 -30.27
CA ALA A 970 62.21 9.41 -31.23
C ALA A 970 63.38 9.45 -32.26
N ASN A 971 63.96 10.63 -32.49
CA ASN A 971 65.16 10.85 -33.33
C ASN A 971 66.39 10.85 -32.48
#